data_1639f2940220984ccf5ea9d09fec95d3
#
_entry.id   1639f2940220984ccf5ea9d09fec95d3
#
_cell.length_a   1.000
_cell.length_b   1.000
_cell.length_c   1.000
_cell.angle_alpha   90.00
_cell.angle_beta   90.00
_cell.angle_gamma   90.00
#
_symmetry.space_group_name_H-M   'P 1'
#
loop_
_entity.id
_entity.type
_entity.pdbx_description
1 polymer ?
#
loop_
_entity_poly.entity_id
_entity_poly.type
_entity_poly.pdbx_seq_one_letter_code
_entity_poly.pdbx_strand_id
1 'polypeptide(L)'
;MSDESIFINRELSWLDFNRRVLALGKDKNVPLGERIKFLAIYGSNLDEFFMVRVGSLQERANLEQSKTKKEKRENKTNMTAAEQLAAIMPKTAQLQEECDKFYAKALENLAENGYHKVDFDHLTKEEEHLWKKYFQSELFPILSPQIVDNRHPFPFLRNKEIYLGVLLKEKHTQEQSLGIVPISSQMERMHFIKKDGAVQFALTEELVLHYASNIFGKDSIQEKCLFRVTRNADIDVKEGMMDHDIDYREIMTELLRRRRKLAAVRLQITPAPAPEVERLLCSRLELTRKRVFLQKSPLDLSFFFKLSGRMETEGHPALFYTPARPMLPPPDYDLATEVQKHDVLLSYPYQSIRPFITMLKKAAQDPDVISIKMTLYRMARESQIVQALMEAAENGKEVVALVELRARFDEQNNIDWSKQLESAGCTVIYGFEDYKVHSKLTLITRKGAEGYSYITQIGTGNYNEKTSELYTDYSFITADERIGEEASKVFRNLAVQQLTEESDKMLVAPLRFKSVLLDEMDHVIAAARMGRPASMILKNNSISDRDIILKLQEASCAGVRIDMIVRGICCVRAEVPGKTENLHIRSLVGRYLEHGRIYSFFDGTHTRIYIASGDFLTRNTECRVEVGVRVEDPVLVQKLMDILQLQLRDNVNARVMDASGSYQKVKPAEGEPLVNGQMGMYELLRNDWQRPEPWKCTTSAPETEKPAAVCQEVTVEQLKQELPHVFQPAPEKAENAAPAAQQPDHYETLEQMLNNKPRAAQPAPKTPAAPRPAAKPAVTAPKKKSLLERIGNFFRR
;
A
#
# COMPACT_ATOMS: atom_id res chain seq x y z
N MET A 1 -32.09 2.62 23.23
CA MET A 1 -30.98 1.77 22.80
C MET A 1 -30.22 2.56 21.77
N SER A 2 -28.96 2.94 22.04
CA SER A 2 -28.12 3.63 21.05
C SER A 2 -27.97 2.71 19.83
N ASP A 3 -28.32 3.20 18.66
CA ASP A 3 -28.15 2.49 17.39
C ASP A 3 -26.64 2.32 17.17
N GLU A 4 -26.03 1.23 17.70
CA GLU A 4 -24.60 0.99 17.56
C GLU A 4 -24.29 0.72 16.09
N SER A 5 -23.66 1.70 15.48
CA SER A 5 -23.24 1.59 14.08
C SER A 5 -22.23 0.45 13.92
N ILE A 6 -22.42 -0.40 12.90
CA ILE A 6 -21.45 -1.43 12.53
C ILE A 6 -20.19 -0.84 11.88
N PHE A 7 -20.19 0.45 11.57
CA PHE A 7 -19.09 1.09 10.81
C PHE A 7 -18.00 1.67 11.70
N ILE A 8 -16.78 1.55 11.25
CA ILE A 8 -15.58 2.20 11.81
C ILE A 8 -15.03 3.19 10.79
N ASN A 9 -14.62 4.39 11.27
CA ASN A 9 -13.95 5.37 10.40
C ASN A 9 -12.65 4.80 9.85
N ARG A 10 -12.42 4.99 8.56
CA ARG A 10 -11.30 4.43 7.82
C ARG A 10 -9.92 4.89 8.35
N GLU A 11 -9.79 6.15 8.69
CA GLU A 11 -8.51 6.73 9.12
C GLU A 11 -8.19 6.32 10.57
N LEU A 12 -9.21 6.23 11.42
CA LEU A 12 -9.05 5.72 12.79
C LEU A 12 -8.70 4.23 12.80
N SER A 13 -9.34 3.45 11.93
CA SER A 13 -8.98 2.02 11.74
C SER A 13 -7.55 1.86 11.24
N TRP A 14 -7.06 2.77 10.38
CA TRP A 14 -5.67 2.75 9.94
C TRP A 14 -4.69 3.01 11.10
N LEU A 15 -5.01 3.93 12.00
CA LEU A 15 -4.19 4.18 13.20
C LEU A 15 -4.16 2.94 14.12
N ASP A 16 -5.30 2.23 14.26
CA ASP A 16 -5.36 0.96 15.01
C ASP A 16 -4.52 -0.14 14.35
N PHE A 17 -4.48 -0.18 13.01
CA PHE A 17 -3.54 -1.06 12.31
C PHE A 17 -2.10 -0.71 12.64
N ASN A 18 -1.70 0.56 12.54
CA ASN A 18 -0.33 0.96 12.84
C ASN A 18 0.04 0.75 14.32
N ARG A 19 -0.95 0.82 15.24
CA ARG A 19 -0.78 0.40 16.65
C ARG A 19 -0.46 -1.09 16.77
N ARG A 20 -1.07 -1.97 15.94
CA ARG A 20 -0.74 -3.40 15.92
C ARG A 20 0.69 -3.65 15.44
N VAL A 21 1.18 -2.88 14.47
CA VAL A 21 2.58 -2.89 14.04
C VAL A 21 3.51 -2.44 15.17
N LEU A 22 3.20 -1.31 15.81
CA LEU A 22 3.96 -0.79 16.96
C LEU A 22 4.05 -1.81 18.10
N ALA A 23 2.98 -2.56 18.35
CA ALA A 23 2.91 -3.55 19.42
C ALA A 23 3.91 -4.71 19.26
N LEU A 24 4.39 -5.00 18.04
CA LEU A 24 5.47 -5.96 17.81
C LEU A 24 6.81 -5.45 18.34
N GLY A 25 7.02 -4.15 18.41
CA GLY A 25 8.22 -3.54 18.98
C GLY A 25 8.39 -3.80 20.49
N LYS A 26 7.33 -4.22 21.20
CA LYS A 26 7.38 -4.59 22.62
C LYS A 26 7.23 -6.09 22.89
N ASP A 27 6.82 -6.88 21.88
CA ASP A 27 6.52 -8.30 22.07
C ASP A 27 7.81 -9.07 22.33
N LYS A 28 7.93 -9.69 23.50
CA LYS A 28 9.11 -10.45 23.90
C LYS A 28 9.34 -11.71 23.06
N ASN A 29 8.31 -12.21 22.38
CA ASN A 29 8.42 -13.34 21.45
C ASN A 29 9.04 -12.94 20.11
N VAL A 30 9.18 -11.64 19.84
CA VAL A 30 9.87 -11.11 18.67
C VAL A 30 11.32 -10.82 19.06
N PRO A 31 12.33 -11.35 18.33
CA PRO A 31 13.74 -11.09 18.60
C PRO A 31 14.08 -9.59 18.59
N LEU A 32 15.06 -9.16 19.36
CA LEU A 32 15.37 -7.74 19.59
C LEU A 32 15.69 -6.98 18.29
N GLY A 33 16.50 -7.55 17.41
CA GLY A 33 16.85 -6.95 16.12
C GLY A 33 15.64 -6.72 15.22
N GLU A 34 14.61 -7.59 15.33
CA GLU A 34 13.34 -7.42 14.62
C GLU A 34 12.40 -6.42 15.30
N ARG A 35 12.38 -6.40 16.66
CA ARG A 35 11.55 -5.43 17.41
C ARG A 35 11.89 -3.99 17.05
N ILE A 36 13.18 -3.66 16.95
CA ILE A 36 13.61 -2.30 16.56
C ILE A 36 13.24 -1.97 15.10
N LYS A 37 13.24 -2.97 14.19
CA LYS A 37 12.72 -2.77 12.83
C LYS A 37 11.23 -2.41 12.83
N PHE A 38 10.41 -3.02 13.71
CA PHE A 38 8.98 -2.69 13.81
C PHE A 38 8.73 -1.26 14.32
N LEU A 39 9.59 -0.73 15.20
CA LEU A 39 9.53 0.68 15.59
C LEU A 39 9.82 1.61 14.39
N ALA A 40 10.81 1.27 13.58
CA ALA A 40 11.12 2.01 12.35
C ALA A 40 9.98 1.94 11.32
N ILE A 41 9.37 0.75 11.12
CA ILE A 41 8.22 0.54 10.24
C ILE A 41 7.01 1.37 10.71
N TYR A 42 6.72 1.38 12.02
CA TYR A 42 5.66 2.21 12.59
C TYR A 42 5.84 3.69 12.25
N GLY A 43 7.06 4.23 12.43
CA GLY A 43 7.37 5.62 12.13
C GLY A 43 7.24 5.94 10.64
N SER A 44 7.75 5.07 9.77
CA SER A 44 7.64 5.22 8.32
C SER A 44 6.20 5.17 7.82
N ASN A 45 5.39 4.25 8.36
CA ASN A 45 3.96 4.15 8.07
C ASN A 45 3.21 5.44 8.48
N LEU A 46 3.52 5.98 9.67
CA LEU A 46 2.90 7.20 10.16
C LEU A 46 3.27 8.41 9.30
N ASP A 47 4.52 8.52 8.83
CA ASP A 47 4.94 9.53 7.88
C ASP A 47 4.10 9.47 6.60
N GLU A 48 3.95 8.28 6.01
CA GLU A 48 3.14 8.10 4.80
C GLU A 48 1.68 8.48 5.03
N PHE A 49 1.11 8.09 6.17
CA PHE A 49 -0.25 8.44 6.55
C PHE A 49 -0.46 9.96 6.60
N PHE A 50 0.47 10.69 7.22
CA PHE A 50 0.41 12.16 7.26
C PHE A 50 0.60 12.78 5.89
N MET A 51 1.58 12.32 5.12
CA MET A 51 1.83 12.84 3.78
C MET A 51 0.65 12.65 2.82
N VAL A 52 -0.07 11.55 2.95
CA VAL A 52 -1.09 11.17 1.97
C VAL A 52 -2.49 11.44 2.50
N ARG A 53 -2.84 10.87 3.66
CA ARG A 53 -4.23 10.90 4.15
C ARG A 53 -4.57 12.18 4.90
N VAL A 54 -3.71 12.56 5.85
CA VAL A 54 -3.89 13.82 6.58
C VAL A 54 -3.74 15.01 5.64
N GLY A 55 -2.80 14.93 4.68
CA GLY A 55 -2.63 15.92 3.64
C GLY A 55 -3.91 16.16 2.83
N SER A 56 -4.49 15.08 2.26
CA SER A 56 -5.75 15.18 1.49
C SER A 56 -6.93 15.68 2.33
N LEU A 57 -7.06 15.19 3.59
CA LEU A 57 -8.13 15.65 4.49
C LEU A 57 -8.00 17.13 4.81
N GLN A 58 -6.76 17.63 5.00
CA GLN A 58 -6.51 19.04 5.28
C GLN A 58 -6.87 19.93 4.10
N GLU A 59 -6.42 19.57 2.92
CA GLU A 59 -6.74 20.30 1.70
C GLU A 59 -8.25 20.39 1.50
N ARG A 60 -8.93 19.27 1.70
CA ARG A 60 -10.38 19.20 1.63
C ARG A 60 -11.07 20.08 2.70
N ALA A 61 -10.63 20.02 3.96
CA ALA A 61 -11.17 20.85 5.03
C ALA A 61 -10.99 22.34 4.73
N ASN A 62 -9.84 22.75 4.17
CA ASN A 62 -9.57 24.13 3.78
C ASN A 62 -10.51 24.59 2.62
N LEU A 63 -10.74 23.73 1.62
CA LEU A 63 -11.65 24.02 0.51
C LEU A 63 -13.12 24.13 0.97
N GLU A 64 -13.53 23.29 1.91
CA GLU A 64 -14.88 23.34 2.50
C GLU A 64 -15.08 24.62 3.34
N GLN A 65 -14.08 25.02 4.13
CA GLN A 65 -14.11 26.27 4.90
C GLN A 65 -14.15 27.53 4.02
N SER A 66 -13.43 27.53 2.91
CA SER A 66 -13.43 28.66 1.96
C SER A 66 -14.71 28.71 1.11
N LYS A 67 -15.67 27.81 1.34
CA LYS A 67 -16.92 27.65 0.55
C LYS A 67 -16.69 27.42 -0.95
N THR A 68 -15.47 27.05 -1.33
CA THR A 68 -15.11 26.72 -2.72
C THR A 68 -15.69 25.37 -3.15
N LYS A 69 -15.88 24.45 -2.18
CA LYS A 69 -16.56 23.17 -2.40
C LYS A 69 -17.61 22.95 -1.32
N LYS A 70 -18.72 22.29 -1.70
CA LYS A 70 -19.76 21.87 -0.76
C LYS A 70 -19.19 20.89 0.25
N GLU A 71 -19.59 20.97 1.52
CA GLU A 71 -19.26 20.03 2.56
C GLU A 71 -19.64 18.59 2.12
N LYS A 72 -18.70 17.69 2.16
CA LYS A 72 -18.91 16.29 1.81
C LYS A 72 -18.55 15.40 3.00
N ARG A 73 -19.51 14.68 3.52
CA ARG A 73 -19.32 13.71 4.61
C ARG A 73 -18.87 12.36 4.06
N GLU A 74 -18.06 11.64 4.80
CA GLU A 74 -17.70 10.28 4.41
C GLU A 74 -18.88 9.31 4.64
N ASN A 75 -18.97 8.26 3.84
CA ASN A 75 -20.20 7.47 3.68
C ASN A 75 -20.41 6.36 4.73
N LYS A 76 -19.57 6.27 5.76
CA LYS A 76 -19.68 5.24 6.83
C LYS A 76 -20.04 5.85 8.18
N THR A 77 -19.19 6.71 8.72
CA THR A 77 -19.40 7.35 10.01
C THR A 77 -19.97 8.76 9.91
N ASN A 78 -20.25 9.22 8.67
CA ASN A 78 -20.83 10.53 8.37
C ASN A 78 -20.00 11.73 8.87
N MET A 79 -18.68 11.55 9.08
CA MET A 79 -17.75 12.59 9.53
C MET A 79 -17.32 13.49 8.37
N THR A 80 -17.22 14.80 8.62
CA THR A 80 -16.56 15.76 7.74
C THR A 80 -15.04 15.58 7.74
N ALA A 81 -14.32 16.21 6.82
CA ALA A 81 -12.86 16.21 6.83
C ALA A 81 -12.28 16.84 8.12
N ALA A 82 -12.88 17.90 8.61
CA ALA A 82 -12.45 18.57 9.84
C ALA A 82 -12.68 17.69 11.10
N GLU A 83 -13.82 16.99 11.19
CA GLU A 83 -14.14 16.08 12.29
C GLU A 83 -13.18 14.88 12.30
N GLN A 84 -12.86 14.32 11.12
CA GLN A 84 -11.86 13.26 11.01
C GLN A 84 -10.47 13.72 11.48
N LEU A 85 -10.02 14.91 11.07
CA LEU A 85 -8.76 15.50 11.53
C LEU A 85 -8.76 15.72 13.06
N ALA A 86 -9.88 16.19 13.61
CA ALA A 86 -10.02 16.40 15.06
C ALA A 86 -9.92 15.08 15.85
N ALA A 87 -10.35 13.96 15.29
CA ALA A 87 -10.23 12.62 15.89
C ALA A 87 -8.84 11.99 15.68
N ILE A 88 -8.19 12.22 14.53
CA ILE A 88 -6.86 11.69 14.19
C ILE A 88 -5.77 12.24 15.13
N MET A 89 -5.77 13.56 15.41
CA MET A 89 -4.67 14.20 16.13
C MET A 89 -4.47 13.65 17.55
N PRO A 90 -5.49 13.59 18.44
CA PRO A 90 -5.31 13.04 19.79
C PRO A 90 -4.94 11.56 19.78
N LYS A 91 -5.52 10.76 18.87
CA LYS A 91 -5.17 9.34 18.74
C LYS A 91 -3.72 9.16 18.30
N THR A 92 -3.22 10.02 17.41
CA THR A 92 -1.80 10.03 17.01
C THR A 92 -0.89 10.40 18.18
N ALA A 93 -1.26 11.41 18.98
CA ALA A 93 -0.48 11.80 20.17
C ALA A 93 -0.38 10.64 21.18
N GLN A 94 -1.48 9.93 21.43
CA GLN A 94 -1.49 8.74 22.30
C GLN A 94 -0.54 7.64 21.76
N LEU A 95 -0.57 7.39 20.43
CA LEU A 95 0.33 6.41 19.80
C LEU A 95 1.80 6.84 19.89
N GLN A 96 2.08 8.14 19.85
CA GLN A 96 3.43 8.67 20.02
C GLN A 96 3.94 8.42 21.45
N GLU A 97 3.11 8.61 22.47
CA GLU A 97 3.47 8.29 23.86
C GLU A 97 3.73 6.79 24.06
N GLU A 98 2.95 5.92 23.39
CA GLU A 98 3.22 4.47 23.39
C GLU A 98 4.55 4.16 22.70
N CYS A 99 4.85 4.81 21.58
CA CYS A 99 6.10 4.67 20.84
C CYS A 99 7.31 5.09 21.70
N ASP A 100 7.22 6.23 22.40
CA ASP A 100 8.30 6.71 23.27
C ASP A 100 8.62 5.72 24.40
N LYS A 101 7.59 5.08 24.98
CA LYS A 101 7.78 4.03 26.01
C LYS A 101 8.46 2.78 25.43
N PHE A 102 8.07 2.39 24.22
CA PHE A 102 8.67 1.20 23.57
C PHE A 102 10.09 1.48 23.09
N TYR A 103 10.37 2.69 22.63
CA TYR A 103 11.70 3.17 22.30
C TYR A 103 12.62 3.11 23.52
N ALA A 104 12.20 3.65 24.67
CA ALA A 104 12.99 3.59 25.91
C ALA A 104 13.31 2.14 26.30
N LYS A 105 12.31 1.24 26.23
CA LYS A 105 12.53 -0.19 26.55
C LYS A 105 13.42 -0.89 25.53
N ALA A 106 13.37 -0.48 24.26
CA ALA A 106 14.28 -1.01 23.25
C ALA A 106 15.74 -0.61 23.52
N LEU A 107 16.00 0.63 24.00
CA LEU A 107 17.33 1.07 24.37
C LEU A 107 17.88 0.28 25.58
N GLU A 108 17.07 0.02 26.60
CA GLU A 108 17.46 -0.84 27.73
C GLU A 108 17.89 -2.23 27.23
N ASN A 109 17.07 -2.87 26.39
CA ASN A 109 17.37 -4.19 25.85
C ASN A 109 18.60 -4.19 24.92
N LEU A 110 18.83 -3.09 24.17
CA LEU A 110 20.04 -2.93 23.35
C LEU A 110 21.28 -2.85 24.25
N ALA A 111 21.21 -2.07 25.33
CA ALA A 111 22.31 -1.95 26.28
C ALA A 111 22.66 -3.29 26.96
N GLU A 112 21.65 -4.10 27.34
CA GLU A 112 21.83 -5.47 27.85
C GLU A 112 22.56 -6.39 26.84
N ASN A 113 22.53 -6.05 25.55
CA ASN A 113 23.19 -6.80 24.47
C ASN A 113 24.43 -6.09 23.92
N GLY A 114 25.01 -5.14 24.66
CA GLY A 114 26.28 -4.47 24.32
C GLY A 114 26.15 -3.32 23.31
N TYR A 115 24.93 -2.83 23.00
CA TYR A 115 24.70 -1.67 22.12
C TYR A 115 24.17 -0.49 22.93
N HIS A 116 25.04 0.47 23.23
CA HIS A 116 24.72 1.60 24.10
C HIS A 116 24.52 2.88 23.27
N LYS A 117 23.36 3.50 23.42
CA LYS A 117 23.17 4.85 22.89
C LYS A 117 23.93 5.85 23.75
N VAL A 118 24.66 6.76 23.13
CA VAL A 118 25.39 7.81 23.83
C VAL A 118 24.44 8.73 24.57
N ASP A 119 24.71 8.97 25.84
CA ASP A 119 24.04 9.97 26.67
C ASP A 119 24.92 11.23 26.74
N PHE A 120 24.54 12.25 25.97
CA PHE A 120 25.28 13.51 25.88
C PHE A 120 25.22 14.37 27.15
N ASP A 121 24.32 14.08 28.09
CA ASP A 121 24.24 14.81 29.37
C ASP A 121 25.19 14.23 30.42
N HIS A 122 25.69 13.00 30.23
CA HIS A 122 26.53 12.28 31.18
C HIS A 122 27.83 11.71 30.54
N LEU A 123 28.46 12.46 29.62
CA LEU A 123 29.71 12.06 28.99
C LEU A 123 30.88 12.10 29.98
N THR A 124 31.78 11.10 29.92
CA THR A 124 33.10 11.17 30.52
C THR A 124 33.95 12.20 29.79
N LYS A 125 35.02 12.68 30.42
CA LYS A 125 35.95 13.65 29.78
C LYS A 125 36.55 13.13 28.48
N GLU A 126 36.82 11.83 28.42
CA GLU A 126 37.37 11.15 27.25
C GLU A 126 36.34 11.09 26.10
N GLU A 127 35.11 10.72 26.41
CA GLU A 127 34.01 10.69 25.46
C GLU A 127 33.68 12.09 24.92
N GLU A 128 33.58 13.09 25.80
CA GLU A 128 33.43 14.50 25.41
C GLU A 128 34.52 14.95 24.44
N HIS A 129 35.82 14.64 24.77
CA HIS A 129 36.92 14.99 23.88
C HIS A 129 36.81 14.32 22.51
N LEU A 130 36.44 13.05 22.48
CA LEU A 130 36.33 12.24 21.27
C LEU A 130 35.18 12.74 20.39
N TRP A 131 33.98 12.90 20.96
CA TRP A 131 32.79 13.36 20.23
C TRP A 131 32.95 14.81 19.77
N LYS A 132 33.57 15.67 20.56
CA LYS A 132 33.86 17.06 20.19
C LYS A 132 34.85 17.13 19.02
N LYS A 133 35.90 16.32 19.06
CA LYS A 133 36.87 16.23 17.95
C LYS A 133 36.18 15.76 16.69
N TYR A 134 35.37 14.70 16.78
CA TYR A 134 34.58 14.20 15.66
C TYR A 134 33.63 15.27 15.09
N PHE A 135 32.86 15.93 15.96
CA PHE A 135 31.99 17.02 15.55
C PHE A 135 32.75 18.13 14.80
N GLN A 136 33.88 18.55 15.33
CA GLN A 136 34.67 19.64 14.73
C GLN A 136 35.34 19.26 13.40
N SER A 137 35.79 18.01 13.24
CA SER A 137 36.49 17.61 12.01
C SER A 137 35.52 17.16 10.90
N GLU A 138 34.43 16.46 11.23
CA GLU A 138 33.58 15.78 10.25
C GLU A 138 32.24 16.49 10.03
N LEU A 139 31.61 17.01 11.09
CA LEU A 139 30.25 17.55 10.96
C LEU A 139 30.25 19.08 10.80
N PHE A 140 30.97 19.79 11.65
CA PHE A 140 30.93 21.26 11.65
C PHE A 140 31.27 21.90 10.30
N PRO A 141 32.24 21.44 9.50
CA PRO A 141 32.59 22.03 8.21
C PRO A 141 31.49 21.93 7.14
N ILE A 142 30.58 20.98 7.28
CA ILE A 142 29.52 20.73 6.28
C ILE A 142 28.15 21.28 6.72
N LEU A 143 28.04 21.80 7.95
CA LEU A 143 26.82 22.45 8.44
C LEU A 143 26.62 23.83 7.81
N SER A 144 25.36 24.13 7.48
CA SER A 144 24.99 25.43 6.91
C SER A 144 23.97 26.14 7.81
N PRO A 145 24.42 26.79 8.90
CA PRO A 145 23.53 27.53 9.80
C PRO A 145 22.93 28.75 9.11
N GLN A 146 21.69 29.04 9.45
CA GLN A 146 20.95 30.21 8.97
C GLN A 146 20.27 30.90 10.17
N ILE A 147 20.30 32.23 10.19
CA ILE A 147 19.56 33.04 11.18
C ILE A 147 18.37 33.65 10.44
N VAL A 148 17.19 33.47 10.98
CA VAL A 148 15.94 34.03 10.45
C VAL A 148 15.68 35.36 11.16
N ASP A 149 15.82 36.45 10.42
CA ASP A 149 15.58 37.82 10.87
C ASP A 149 14.92 38.64 9.75
N ASN A 150 14.89 39.98 9.94
CA ASN A 150 14.29 40.89 8.95
C ASN A 150 15.06 40.94 7.61
N ARG A 151 16.32 40.50 7.57
CA ARG A 151 17.18 40.47 6.37
C ARG A 151 17.25 39.07 5.74
N HIS A 152 17.04 38.05 6.54
CA HIS A 152 17.14 36.65 6.13
C HIS A 152 15.77 35.98 6.25
N PRO A 153 15.08 35.74 5.13
CA PRO A 153 13.75 35.14 5.17
C PRO A 153 13.80 33.70 5.68
N PHE A 154 12.66 33.24 6.21
CA PHE A 154 12.50 31.88 6.68
C PHE A 154 12.78 30.87 5.53
N PRO A 155 13.72 29.91 5.72
CA PRO A 155 14.09 28.97 4.68
C PRO A 155 12.96 27.99 4.37
N PHE A 156 12.97 27.48 3.13
CA PHE A 156 12.07 26.38 2.78
C PHE A 156 12.53 25.08 3.47
N LEU A 157 11.74 24.61 4.42
CA LEU A 157 12.01 23.35 5.13
C LEU A 157 11.56 22.17 4.27
N ARG A 158 12.48 21.28 3.95
CA ARG A 158 12.22 20.09 3.13
C ARG A 158 11.39 19.06 3.90
N ASN A 159 10.61 18.28 3.16
CA ASN A 159 9.79 17.21 3.74
C ASN A 159 10.67 16.14 4.39
N LYS A 160 10.35 15.79 5.64
CA LYS A 160 11.00 14.74 6.45
C LYS A 160 12.46 15.01 6.83
N GLU A 161 13.05 16.14 6.47
CA GLU A 161 14.40 16.52 6.91
C GLU A 161 14.38 16.98 8.36
N ILE A 162 15.43 16.64 9.11
CA ILE A 162 15.58 17.05 10.51
C ILE A 162 16.37 18.36 10.54
N TYR A 163 15.97 19.24 11.44
CA TYR A 163 16.61 20.55 11.62
C TYR A 163 16.94 20.77 13.10
N LEU A 164 18.09 21.37 13.39
CA LEU A 164 18.34 22.03 14.66
C LEU A 164 17.64 23.41 14.61
N GLY A 165 16.82 23.72 15.60
CA GLY A 165 16.24 25.05 15.84
C GLY A 165 16.81 25.62 17.13
N VAL A 166 17.24 26.86 17.10
CA VAL A 166 17.86 27.55 18.24
C VAL A 166 17.24 28.92 18.40
N LEU A 167 16.71 29.23 19.58
CA LEU A 167 16.28 30.58 19.91
C LEU A 167 17.51 31.36 20.35
N LEU A 168 17.87 32.36 19.59
CA LEU A 168 18.99 33.24 19.85
C LEU A 168 18.49 34.56 20.42
N LYS A 169 19.26 35.15 21.34
CA LYS A 169 19.05 36.48 21.89
C LYS A 169 20.33 37.30 21.76
N GLU A 170 20.24 38.38 21.05
CA GLU A 170 21.37 39.29 20.88
C GLU A 170 21.68 40.02 22.22
N LYS A 171 22.96 40.07 22.57
CA LYS A 171 23.38 40.64 23.88
C LYS A 171 23.06 42.12 24.05
N HIS A 172 23.17 42.90 22.97
CA HIS A 172 23.03 44.37 23.05
C HIS A 172 21.62 44.86 22.80
N THR A 173 20.92 44.34 21.79
CA THR A 173 19.58 44.75 21.39
C THR A 173 18.49 43.98 22.13
N GLN A 174 18.82 42.83 22.75
CA GLN A 174 17.86 41.90 23.35
C GLN A 174 16.86 41.33 22.34
N GLU A 175 17.06 41.54 21.03
CA GLU A 175 16.21 41.00 19.99
C GLU A 175 16.35 39.49 19.90
N GLN A 176 15.24 38.83 19.67
CA GLN A 176 15.19 37.38 19.47
C GLN A 176 15.19 37.03 18.00
N SER A 177 15.97 36.02 17.62
CA SER A 177 16.00 35.46 16.29
C SER A 177 16.02 33.93 16.33
N LEU A 178 15.62 33.28 15.23
CA LEU A 178 15.60 31.81 15.12
C LEU A 178 16.79 31.36 14.28
N GLY A 179 17.73 30.65 14.90
CA GLY A 179 18.78 29.92 14.21
C GLY A 179 18.26 28.56 13.72
N ILE A 180 18.55 28.21 12.47
CA ILE A 180 18.17 26.94 11.86
C ILE A 180 19.40 26.29 11.22
N VAL A 181 19.62 24.99 11.50
CA VAL A 181 20.63 24.19 10.83
C VAL A 181 19.99 22.96 10.21
N PRO A 182 20.01 22.80 8.87
CA PRO A 182 19.55 21.58 8.23
C PRO A 182 20.51 20.43 8.47
N ILE A 183 20.00 19.27 8.85
CA ILE A 183 20.74 18.02 9.00
C ILE A 183 20.37 17.17 7.80
N SER A 184 21.19 17.28 6.76
CA SER A 184 20.92 16.66 5.46
C SER A 184 20.87 15.14 5.57
N SER A 185 19.91 14.53 4.89
CA SER A 185 19.80 13.07 4.73
C SER A 185 20.99 12.44 3.96
N GLN A 186 21.86 13.26 3.35
CA GLN A 186 23.09 12.81 2.71
C GLN A 186 24.25 12.62 3.73
N MET A 187 24.11 13.19 4.93
CA MET A 187 25.09 12.96 6.01
C MET A 187 24.93 11.55 6.55
N GLU A 188 26.07 10.96 6.96
CA GLU A 188 26.05 9.74 7.73
C GLU A 188 25.28 9.97 9.04
N ARG A 189 24.18 9.25 9.25
CA ARG A 189 23.27 9.53 10.37
C ARG A 189 23.68 8.86 11.68
N MET A 190 24.41 7.72 11.62
CA MET A 190 24.81 6.96 12.80
C MET A 190 26.31 6.85 12.88
N HIS A 191 26.86 7.15 14.05
CA HIS A 191 28.26 7.06 14.35
C HIS A 191 28.49 6.05 15.46
N PHE A 192 29.54 5.24 15.33
CA PHE A 192 29.79 4.12 16.21
C PHE A 192 31.20 4.18 16.78
N ILE A 193 31.34 3.87 18.08
CA ILE A 193 32.60 3.73 18.77
C ILE A 193 32.60 2.38 19.46
N LYS A 194 33.69 1.61 19.35
CA LYS A 194 33.90 0.41 20.15
C LYS A 194 34.68 0.76 21.41
N LYS A 195 34.15 0.46 22.58
CA LYS A 195 34.78 0.67 23.88
C LYS A 195 34.49 -0.52 24.78
N ASP A 196 35.52 -1.10 25.37
CA ASP A 196 35.43 -2.19 26.35
C ASP A 196 34.57 -3.39 25.89
N GLY A 197 34.64 -3.72 24.61
CA GLY A 197 33.84 -4.80 24.00
C GLY A 197 32.39 -4.44 23.65
N ALA A 198 31.92 -3.26 24.05
CA ALA A 198 30.60 -2.76 23.72
C ALA A 198 30.63 -1.79 22.51
N VAL A 199 29.50 -1.61 21.86
CA VAL A 199 29.31 -0.67 20.76
C VAL A 199 28.48 0.52 21.26
N GLN A 200 29.09 1.68 21.33
CA GLN A 200 28.40 2.93 21.56
C GLN A 200 27.95 3.52 20.22
N PHE A 201 26.73 4.10 20.16
CA PHE A 201 26.24 4.79 18.96
C PHE A 201 25.60 6.14 19.29
N ALA A 202 25.81 7.10 18.40
CA ALA A 202 25.21 8.42 18.44
C ALA A 202 24.55 8.76 17.10
N LEU A 203 23.53 9.62 17.14
CA LEU A 203 22.89 10.15 15.94
C LEU A 203 23.45 11.54 15.61
N THR A 204 23.63 11.83 14.32
CA THR A 204 24.15 13.15 13.86
C THR A 204 23.32 14.31 14.42
N GLU A 205 22.00 14.18 14.42
CA GLU A 205 21.11 15.22 14.94
C GLU A 205 21.35 15.51 16.43
N GLU A 206 21.69 14.49 17.23
CA GLU A 206 21.97 14.63 18.66
C GLU A 206 23.35 15.27 18.91
N LEU A 207 24.35 14.92 18.11
CA LEU A 207 25.66 15.59 18.11
C LEU A 207 25.51 17.07 17.76
N VAL A 208 24.76 17.40 16.72
CA VAL A 208 24.53 18.78 16.30
C VAL A 208 23.74 19.57 17.39
N LEU A 209 22.76 18.93 18.04
CA LEU A 209 22.02 19.52 19.17
C LEU A 209 22.95 19.78 20.37
N HIS A 210 23.81 18.81 20.74
CA HIS A 210 24.70 18.95 21.87
C HIS A 210 25.71 20.06 21.65
N TYR A 211 26.37 20.10 20.49
CA TYR A 211 27.39 21.09 20.16
C TYR A 211 26.84 22.37 19.48
N ALA A 212 25.53 22.67 19.62
CA ALA A 212 24.91 23.86 19.03
C ALA A 212 25.63 25.18 19.42
N SER A 213 26.20 25.24 20.64
CA SER A 213 27.00 26.38 21.11
C SER A 213 28.27 26.64 20.30
N ASN A 214 28.84 25.64 19.67
CA ASN A 214 29.98 25.79 18.76
C ASN A 214 29.59 26.43 17.44
N ILE A 215 28.30 26.35 17.07
CA ILE A 215 27.74 26.89 15.82
C ILE A 215 27.31 28.35 16.02
N PHE A 216 26.55 28.65 17.10
CA PHE A 216 25.90 29.94 17.29
C PHE A 216 26.48 30.81 18.43
N GLY A 217 27.50 30.26 19.18
CA GLY A 217 28.03 30.92 20.36
C GLY A 217 27.17 30.66 21.61
N LYS A 218 27.82 30.30 22.72
CA LYS A 218 27.18 29.86 23.97
C LYS A 218 26.23 30.91 24.59
N ASP A 219 26.64 32.17 24.56
CA ASP A 219 25.95 33.22 25.28
C ASP A 219 24.73 33.79 24.56
N SER A 220 24.49 33.40 23.31
CA SER A 220 23.34 33.80 22.50
C SER A 220 22.18 32.81 22.54
N ILE A 221 22.44 31.55 22.93
CA ILE A 221 21.43 30.51 22.92
C ILE A 221 20.55 30.59 24.17
N GLN A 222 19.26 30.78 23.97
CA GLN A 222 18.24 30.69 25.03
C GLN A 222 17.68 29.29 25.11
N GLU A 223 17.39 28.70 23.94
CA GLU A 223 16.81 27.37 23.79
C GLU A 223 17.26 26.70 22.51
N LYS A 224 17.26 25.39 22.53
CA LYS A 224 17.56 24.56 21.36
C LYS A 224 16.65 23.34 21.28
N CYS A 225 16.27 22.96 20.09
CA CYS A 225 15.50 21.74 19.84
C CYS A 225 15.81 21.17 18.46
N LEU A 226 15.53 19.90 18.28
CA LEU A 226 15.40 19.30 16.96
C LEU A 226 13.95 19.37 16.51
N PHE A 227 13.71 19.65 15.24
CA PHE A 227 12.37 19.61 14.68
C PHE A 227 12.35 19.02 13.28
N ARG A 228 11.18 18.51 12.90
CA ARG A 228 10.97 17.84 11.61
C ARG A 228 9.58 18.16 11.07
N VAL A 229 9.51 18.51 9.79
CA VAL A 229 8.25 18.86 9.11
C VAL A 229 7.83 17.74 8.18
N THR A 230 6.57 17.33 8.27
CA THR A 230 5.94 16.46 7.27
C THR A 230 5.03 17.32 6.39
N ARG A 231 5.18 17.19 5.05
CA ARG A 231 4.39 17.91 4.07
C ARG A 231 3.39 17.01 3.36
N ASN A 232 2.31 17.59 2.86
CA ASN A 232 1.41 16.90 1.95
C ASN A 232 2.20 16.36 0.75
N ALA A 233 1.87 15.18 0.29
CA ALA A 233 2.47 14.54 -0.88
C ALA A 233 1.40 13.97 -1.85
N ASP A 234 0.13 14.26 -1.59
CA ASP A 234 -0.97 13.84 -2.45
C ASP A 234 -1.21 14.92 -3.51
N ILE A 235 -1.02 14.57 -4.78
CA ILE A 235 -1.24 15.46 -5.92
C ILE A 235 -2.39 14.87 -6.75
N ASP A 236 -3.33 15.72 -7.13
CA ASP A 236 -4.32 15.35 -8.15
C ASP A 236 -3.67 15.44 -9.54
N VAL A 237 -3.52 14.30 -10.18
CA VAL A 237 -2.90 14.19 -11.50
C VAL A 237 -3.76 14.85 -12.58
N LYS A 238 -5.08 14.97 -12.36
CA LYS A 238 -6.02 15.57 -13.31
C LYS A 238 -5.75 17.06 -13.58
N GLU A 239 -5.14 17.78 -12.63
CA GLU A 239 -4.75 19.18 -12.84
C GLU A 239 -3.60 19.38 -13.85
N GLY A 240 -2.82 18.32 -14.13
CA GLY A 240 -1.68 18.38 -15.07
C GLY A 240 -1.99 17.89 -16.48
N MET A 241 -3.17 17.29 -16.72
CA MET A 241 -3.51 16.60 -17.97
C MET A 241 -4.23 17.49 -19.00
N MET A 242 -4.19 18.81 -18.89
CA MET A 242 -4.91 19.69 -19.83
C MET A 242 -4.20 19.86 -21.19
N ASP A 243 -3.02 19.30 -21.38
CA ASP A 243 -2.25 19.43 -22.62
C ASP A 243 -1.98 18.04 -23.22
N HIS A 244 -2.71 17.69 -24.27
CA HIS A 244 -2.67 16.35 -24.90
C HIS A 244 -1.40 16.11 -25.73
N ASP A 245 -0.57 17.14 -25.97
CA ASP A 245 0.63 17.06 -26.80
C ASP A 245 1.91 16.75 -26.01
N ILE A 246 1.83 16.68 -24.68
CA ILE A 246 2.99 16.44 -23.80
C ILE A 246 3.06 14.96 -23.38
N ASP A 247 4.26 14.36 -23.49
CA ASP A 247 4.51 12.99 -22.98
C ASP A 247 4.10 12.86 -21.50
N TYR A 248 3.27 11.87 -21.20
CA TYR A 248 2.76 11.62 -19.85
C TYR A 248 3.88 11.50 -18.78
N ARG A 249 5.08 11.04 -19.16
CA ARG A 249 6.26 11.00 -18.28
C ARG A 249 6.77 12.38 -17.90
N GLU A 250 6.69 13.35 -18.82
CA GLU A 250 7.09 14.73 -18.54
C GLU A 250 6.12 15.39 -17.57
N ILE A 251 4.80 15.16 -17.79
CA ILE A 251 3.75 15.60 -16.86
C ILE A 251 4.01 15.03 -15.47
N MET A 252 4.27 13.74 -15.35
CA MET A 252 4.57 13.09 -14.07
C MET A 252 5.84 13.65 -13.42
N THR A 253 6.87 13.93 -14.19
CA THR A 253 8.13 14.52 -13.68
C THR A 253 7.90 15.91 -13.11
N GLU A 254 7.11 16.75 -13.77
CA GLU A 254 6.78 18.10 -13.28
C GLU A 254 5.88 18.04 -12.02
N LEU A 255 4.91 17.13 -12.01
CA LEU A 255 4.07 16.89 -10.82
C LEU A 255 4.91 16.45 -9.61
N LEU A 256 5.91 15.59 -9.81
CA LEU A 256 6.85 15.18 -8.75
C LEU A 256 7.68 16.38 -8.24
N ARG A 257 8.03 17.32 -9.12
CA ARG A 257 8.72 18.56 -8.73
C ARG A 257 7.82 19.47 -7.90
N ARG A 258 6.54 19.67 -8.28
CA ARG A 258 5.54 20.45 -7.52
C ARG A 258 5.23 19.84 -6.16
N ARG A 259 5.15 18.51 -6.08
CA ARG A 259 4.91 17.76 -4.84
C ARG A 259 5.89 18.13 -3.71
N ARG A 260 7.14 18.47 -4.04
CA ARG A 260 8.15 18.85 -3.04
C ARG A 260 7.80 20.14 -2.29
N LYS A 261 6.92 20.99 -2.81
CA LYS A 261 6.58 22.30 -2.29
C LYS A 261 5.21 22.37 -1.59
N LEU A 262 4.51 21.25 -1.42
CA LEU A 262 3.17 21.24 -0.84
C LEU A 262 3.18 21.64 0.65
N ALA A 263 1.99 22.00 1.18
CA ALA A 263 1.81 22.55 2.52
C ALA A 263 2.30 21.61 3.64
N ALA A 264 2.77 22.17 4.74
CA ALA A 264 3.08 21.42 5.95
C ALA A 264 1.80 20.86 6.59
N VAL A 265 1.87 19.61 7.10
CA VAL A 265 0.74 18.92 7.72
C VAL A 265 1.02 18.46 9.15
N ARG A 266 2.31 18.35 9.53
CA ARG A 266 2.74 17.96 10.87
C ARG A 266 4.09 18.60 11.19
N LEU A 267 4.25 19.04 12.44
CA LEU A 267 5.52 19.44 13.05
C LEU A 267 5.82 18.49 14.22
N GLN A 268 7.00 17.91 14.24
CA GLN A 268 7.53 17.08 15.32
C GLN A 268 8.70 17.81 15.97
N ILE A 269 8.80 17.77 17.30
CA ILE A 269 9.83 18.49 18.08
C ILE A 269 10.35 17.61 19.22
N THR A 270 11.67 17.65 19.45
CA THR A 270 12.36 17.01 20.59
C THR A 270 13.66 17.76 20.94
N PRO A 271 14.04 17.95 22.21
CA PRO A 271 13.14 17.96 23.36
C PRO A 271 12.08 19.07 23.24
N ALA A 272 11.09 19.06 24.12
CA ALA A 272 10.04 20.09 24.11
C ALA A 272 10.67 21.49 24.22
N PRO A 273 10.46 22.40 23.24
CA PRO A 273 10.99 23.76 23.27
C PRO A 273 10.13 24.62 24.19
N ALA A 274 10.62 25.84 24.50
CA ALA A 274 9.73 26.87 25.02
C ALA A 274 8.63 27.18 24.01
N PRO A 275 7.52 27.68 24.52
CA PRO A 275 6.36 28.08 23.70
C PRO A 275 6.70 29.03 22.56
N GLU A 276 7.80 29.79 22.69
CA GLU A 276 8.20 30.80 21.72
C GLU A 276 8.73 30.21 20.42
N VAL A 277 9.60 29.19 20.49
CA VAL A 277 10.10 28.48 19.29
C VAL A 277 8.94 27.75 18.59
N GLU A 278 8.08 27.06 19.37
CA GLU A 278 6.88 26.39 18.82
C GLU A 278 5.99 27.41 18.10
N ARG A 279 5.73 28.57 18.70
CA ARG A 279 4.89 29.64 18.15
C ARG A 279 5.46 30.19 16.83
N LEU A 280 6.78 30.45 16.80
CA LEU A 280 7.47 30.95 15.60
C LEU A 280 7.39 29.92 14.46
N LEU A 281 7.70 28.64 14.73
CA LEU A 281 7.61 27.57 13.72
C LEU A 281 6.19 27.39 13.22
N CYS A 282 5.19 27.35 14.12
CA CYS A 282 3.79 27.23 13.74
C CYS A 282 3.32 28.38 12.84
N SER A 283 3.70 29.62 13.18
CA SER A 283 3.35 30.80 12.39
C SER A 283 3.96 30.74 10.99
N ARG A 284 5.24 30.37 10.86
CA ARG A 284 5.95 30.28 9.58
C ARG A 284 5.52 29.11 8.71
N LEU A 285 5.01 28.03 9.30
CA LEU A 285 4.55 26.82 8.62
C LEU A 285 3.03 26.80 8.41
N GLU A 286 2.31 27.83 8.87
CA GLU A 286 0.85 27.90 8.84
C GLU A 286 0.18 26.70 9.53
N LEU A 287 0.76 26.25 10.65
CA LEU A 287 0.28 25.11 11.42
C LEU A 287 -0.41 25.56 12.70
N THR A 288 -1.48 24.88 13.06
CA THR A 288 -2.09 25.01 14.39
C THR A 288 -1.36 24.14 15.41
N ARG A 289 -1.40 24.51 16.70
CA ARG A 289 -0.79 23.74 17.78
C ARG A 289 -1.26 22.28 17.85
N LYS A 290 -2.48 21.99 17.42
CA LYS A 290 -3.01 20.61 17.31
C LYS A 290 -2.21 19.69 16.38
N ARG A 291 -1.32 20.25 15.55
CA ARG A 291 -0.46 19.54 14.59
C ARG A 291 1.00 19.44 15.01
N VAL A 292 1.30 19.92 16.23
CA VAL A 292 2.62 19.80 16.83
C VAL A 292 2.64 18.56 17.71
N PHE A 293 3.64 17.71 17.49
CA PHE A 293 3.87 16.49 18.25
C PHE A 293 5.20 16.59 18.96
N LEU A 294 5.13 16.70 20.28
CA LEU A 294 6.31 16.63 21.13
C LEU A 294 6.62 15.17 21.43
N GLN A 295 7.85 14.74 21.24
CA GLN A 295 8.25 13.34 21.45
C GLN A 295 9.60 13.24 22.19
N LYS A 296 9.82 12.10 22.84
CA LYS A 296 11.06 11.77 23.55
C LYS A 296 12.00 10.91 22.71
N SER A 297 11.42 10.13 21.81
CA SER A 297 12.19 9.35 20.82
C SER A 297 12.77 10.26 19.73
N PRO A 298 13.80 9.83 18.98
CA PRO A 298 14.29 10.55 17.81
C PRO A 298 13.17 10.80 16.78
N LEU A 299 13.26 11.93 16.07
CA LEU A 299 12.22 12.39 15.12
C LEU A 299 12.02 11.46 13.92
N ASP A 300 12.97 10.60 13.67
CA ASP A 300 12.93 9.56 12.64
C ASP A 300 13.57 8.28 13.18
N LEU A 301 12.77 7.22 13.28
CA LEU A 301 13.21 5.92 13.80
C LEU A 301 13.83 5.01 12.73
N SER A 302 14.01 5.48 11.49
CA SER A 302 14.58 4.67 10.41
C SER A 302 16.04 4.26 10.65
N PHE A 303 16.77 4.93 11.54
CA PHE A 303 18.12 4.54 11.95
C PHE A 303 18.16 3.11 12.53
N PHE A 304 17.09 2.60 13.09
CA PHE A 304 17.01 1.23 13.59
C PHE A 304 17.18 0.17 12.49
N PHE A 305 16.86 0.46 11.23
CA PHE A 305 17.18 -0.45 10.13
C PHE A 305 18.70 -0.62 9.97
N LYS A 306 19.44 0.48 10.07
CA LYS A 306 20.91 0.46 9.97
C LYS A 306 21.54 -0.22 11.18
N LEU A 307 21.05 0.10 12.40
CA LEU A 307 21.53 -0.54 13.63
C LEU A 307 21.27 -2.06 13.58
N SER A 308 20.07 -2.46 13.21
CA SER A 308 19.70 -3.87 13.06
C SER A 308 20.60 -4.59 12.04
N GLY A 309 20.83 -3.99 10.85
CA GLY A 309 21.73 -4.56 9.83
C GLY A 309 23.18 -4.72 10.34
N ARG A 310 23.68 -3.78 11.15
CA ARG A 310 24.97 -3.90 11.80
C ARG A 310 25.02 -5.06 12.79
N MET A 311 24.02 -5.16 13.67
CA MET A 311 23.91 -6.27 14.65
C MET A 311 23.89 -7.64 13.96
N GLU A 312 23.21 -7.74 12.81
CA GLU A 312 23.17 -8.96 11.99
C GLU A 312 24.55 -9.29 11.40
N THR A 313 25.26 -8.27 10.88
CA THR A 313 26.61 -8.42 10.32
C THR A 313 27.66 -8.76 11.39
N GLU A 314 27.51 -8.25 12.60
CA GLU A 314 28.40 -8.55 13.73
C GLU A 314 28.15 -9.96 14.33
N GLY A 315 27.17 -10.71 13.83
CA GLY A 315 26.98 -12.13 14.12
C GLY A 315 26.25 -12.42 15.43
N HIS A 316 25.15 -11.71 15.70
CA HIS A 316 24.27 -11.94 16.85
C HIS A 316 22.97 -12.69 16.47
N PRO A 317 23.02 -13.98 16.05
CA PRO A 317 21.87 -14.70 15.50
C PRO A 317 20.69 -14.82 16.47
N ALA A 318 20.96 -14.85 17.77
CA ALA A 318 19.91 -14.93 18.80
C ALA A 318 19.00 -13.67 18.86
N LEU A 319 19.45 -12.56 18.28
CA LEU A 319 18.70 -11.30 18.23
C LEU A 319 17.79 -11.19 16.99
N PHE A 320 17.77 -12.20 16.13
CA PHE A 320 17.01 -12.22 14.89
C PHE A 320 16.16 -13.48 14.77
N TYR A 321 15.18 -13.45 13.88
CA TYR A 321 14.51 -14.69 13.50
C TYR A 321 15.51 -15.66 12.85
N THR A 322 15.35 -16.94 13.12
CA THR A 322 16.10 -17.97 12.36
C THR A 322 15.85 -17.75 10.87
N PRO A 323 16.91 -17.67 10.04
CA PRO A 323 16.75 -17.47 8.61
C PRO A 323 15.83 -18.53 8.00
N ALA A 324 14.76 -18.09 7.33
CA ALA A 324 13.89 -18.96 6.60
C ALA A 324 14.05 -18.63 5.11
N ARG A 325 14.54 -19.61 4.35
CA ARG A 325 14.78 -19.47 2.90
C ARG A 325 13.57 -19.98 2.12
N PRO A 326 13.20 -19.32 1.01
CA PRO A 326 12.21 -19.85 0.11
C PRO A 326 12.58 -21.26 -0.36
N MET A 327 11.62 -22.17 -0.37
CA MET A 327 11.81 -23.51 -0.92
C MET A 327 12.03 -23.42 -2.44
N LEU A 328 13.04 -24.12 -2.92
CA LEU A 328 13.35 -24.22 -4.35
C LEU A 328 12.70 -25.49 -4.92
N PRO A 329 12.31 -25.47 -6.20
CA PRO A 329 11.86 -26.68 -6.87
C PRO A 329 13.01 -27.66 -7.09
N PRO A 330 12.72 -28.93 -7.42
CA PRO A 330 13.73 -29.88 -7.94
C PRO A 330 14.52 -29.28 -9.10
N PRO A 331 15.79 -29.72 -9.32
CA PRO A 331 16.64 -29.15 -10.38
C PRO A 331 16.08 -29.27 -11.80
N ASP A 332 15.30 -30.31 -12.06
CA ASP A 332 14.66 -30.67 -13.34
C ASP A 332 13.24 -30.09 -13.49
N TYR A 333 12.75 -29.34 -12.48
CA TYR A 333 11.43 -28.74 -12.51
C TYR A 333 11.34 -27.63 -13.56
N ASP A 334 10.42 -27.78 -14.50
CA ASP A 334 10.11 -26.76 -15.51
C ASP A 334 8.66 -26.30 -15.40
N LEU A 335 8.47 -25.07 -14.91
CA LEU A 335 7.14 -24.52 -14.66
C LEU A 335 6.27 -24.47 -15.92
N ALA A 336 6.85 -24.15 -17.09
CA ALA A 336 6.10 -24.10 -18.34
C ALA A 336 5.57 -25.48 -18.76
N THR A 337 6.34 -26.54 -18.50
CA THR A 337 5.94 -27.93 -18.75
C THR A 337 4.91 -28.42 -17.74
N GLU A 338 5.06 -28.05 -16.45
CA GLU A 338 4.12 -28.46 -15.41
C GLU A 338 2.74 -27.83 -15.60
N VAL A 339 2.69 -26.56 -15.98
CA VAL A 339 1.42 -25.82 -16.22
C VAL A 339 0.61 -26.42 -17.38
N GLN A 340 1.25 -27.12 -18.35
CA GLN A 340 0.53 -27.85 -19.41
C GLN A 340 -0.19 -29.10 -18.88
N LYS A 341 0.20 -29.62 -17.72
CA LYS A 341 -0.39 -30.82 -17.13
C LYS A 341 -1.49 -30.48 -16.11
N HIS A 342 -1.34 -29.39 -15.40
CA HIS A 342 -2.25 -28.93 -14.35
C HIS A 342 -1.96 -27.48 -13.93
N ASP A 343 -2.92 -26.83 -13.31
CA ASP A 343 -2.73 -25.51 -12.72
C ASP A 343 -1.67 -25.52 -11.61
N VAL A 344 -0.90 -24.45 -11.48
CA VAL A 344 0.14 -24.30 -10.46
C VAL A 344 -0.15 -23.07 -9.59
N LEU A 345 -0.04 -23.21 -8.27
CA LEU A 345 -0.14 -22.13 -7.32
C LEU A 345 1.16 -21.99 -6.51
N LEU A 346 1.93 -20.95 -6.76
CA LEU A 346 3.10 -20.61 -5.97
C LEU A 346 2.70 -19.70 -4.81
N SER A 347 3.26 -19.95 -3.62
CA SER A 347 2.96 -19.24 -2.38
C SER A 347 4.23 -18.56 -1.84
N TYR A 348 4.36 -17.25 -2.09
CA TYR A 348 5.48 -16.46 -1.56
C TYR A 348 5.22 -16.05 -0.10
N PRO A 349 6.28 -15.85 0.71
CA PRO A 349 7.72 -16.01 0.47
C PRO A 349 8.22 -17.46 0.72
N TYR A 350 7.30 -18.41 0.93
CA TYR A 350 7.61 -19.78 1.30
C TYR A 350 8.23 -20.58 0.15
N GLN A 351 7.74 -20.33 -1.06
CA GLN A 351 8.29 -20.83 -2.31
C GLN A 351 9.00 -19.72 -3.06
N SER A 352 10.04 -20.07 -3.83
CA SER A 352 10.82 -19.11 -4.59
C SER A 352 10.07 -18.58 -5.81
N ILE A 353 10.24 -17.30 -6.14
CA ILE A 353 9.78 -16.70 -7.41
C ILE A 353 10.64 -17.15 -8.62
N ARG A 354 11.80 -17.79 -8.38
CA ARG A 354 12.74 -18.18 -9.45
C ARG A 354 12.11 -19.03 -10.57
N PRO A 355 11.22 -20.01 -10.31
CA PRO A 355 10.56 -20.77 -11.36
C PRO A 355 9.81 -19.88 -12.36
N PHE A 356 9.09 -18.88 -11.88
CA PHE A 356 8.40 -17.90 -12.72
C PHE A 356 9.37 -17.05 -13.55
N ILE A 357 10.46 -16.57 -12.95
CA ILE A 357 11.51 -15.83 -13.67
C ILE A 357 12.18 -16.70 -14.73
N THR A 358 12.47 -17.97 -14.40
CA THR A 358 13.06 -18.93 -15.36
C THR A 358 12.11 -19.21 -16.52
N MET A 359 10.80 -19.37 -16.25
CA MET A 359 9.78 -19.52 -17.28
C MET A 359 9.76 -18.32 -18.24
N LEU A 360 9.82 -17.08 -17.73
CA LEU A 360 9.88 -15.88 -18.57
C LEU A 360 11.16 -15.82 -19.42
N LYS A 361 12.32 -16.16 -18.86
CA LYS A 361 13.60 -16.22 -19.58
C LYS A 361 13.58 -17.29 -20.68
N LYS A 362 13.02 -18.46 -20.41
CA LYS A 362 12.82 -19.51 -21.43
C LYS A 362 11.86 -19.04 -22.52
N ALA A 363 10.73 -18.42 -22.13
CA ALA A 363 9.76 -17.86 -23.07
C ALA A 363 10.36 -16.77 -23.97
N ALA A 364 11.31 -15.99 -23.46
CA ALA A 364 12.04 -14.99 -24.26
C ALA A 364 12.87 -15.62 -25.38
N GLN A 365 13.34 -16.85 -25.22
CA GLN A 365 14.19 -17.57 -26.18
C GLN A 365 13.43 -18.59 -27.02
N ASP A 366 12.26 -19.05 -26.57
CA ASP A 366 11.45 -20.10 -27.24
C ASP A 366 10.89 -19.59 -28.58
N PRO A 367 11.23 -20.24 -29.73
CA PRO A 367 10.76 -19.80 -31.04
C PRO A 367 9.23 -19.88 -31.21
N ASP A 368 8.54 -20.76 -30.46
CA ASP A 368 7.09 -20.89 -30.53
C ASP A 368 6.37 -19.76 -29.79
N VAL A 369 7.03 -19.08 -28.87
CA VAL A 369 6.46 -17.90 -28.18
C VAL A 369 6.46 -16.70 -29.10
N ILE A 370 5.28 -16.17 -29.39
CA ILE A 370 5.09 -15.03 -30.28
C ILE A 370 4.86 -13.71 -29.53
N SER A 371 4.24 -13.75 -28.34
CA SER A 371 4.06 -12.55 -27.54
C SER A 371 4.12 -12.78 -26.03
N ILE A 372 4.57 -11.76 -25.29
CA ILE A 372 4.54 -11.69 -23.83
C ILE A 372 3.90 -10.36 -23.44
N LYS A 373 2.79 -10.41 -22.68
CA LYS A 373 2.09 -9.21 -22.19
C LYS A 373 2.07 -9.21 -20.67
N MET A 374 2.40 -8.08 -20.05
CA MET A 374 2.52 -7.97 -18.60
C MET A 374 2.09 -6.61 -18.05
N THR A 375 1.38 -6.61 -16.90
CA THR A 375 1.06 -5.40 -16.15
C THR A 375 2.09 -5.17 -15.04
N LEU A 376 2.70 -3.98 -14.98
CA LEU A 376 3.80 -3.64 -14.09
C LEU A 376 3.41 -2.46 -13.19
N TYR A 377 3.44 -2.65 -11.86
CA TYR A 377 3.05 -1.64 -10.89
C TYR A 377 4.23 -1.17 -10.02
N ARG A 378 4.97 -2.08 -9.38
CA ARG A 378 6.17 -1.82 -8.57
C ARG A 378 7.25 -2.80 -8.96
N MET A 379 8.26 -2.34 -9.65
CA MET A 379 9.39 -3.15 -10.09
C MET A 379 10.59 -3.00 -9.15
N ALA A 380 11.40 -4.04 -9.02
CA ALA A 380 12.69 -3.91 -8.34
C ALA A 380 13.62 -2.95 -9.11
N ARG A 381 14.59 -2.34 -8.44
CA ARG A 381 15.58 -1.48 -9.11
C ARG A 381 16.46 -2.24 -10.10
N GLU A 382 16.71 -3.51 -9.80
CA GLU A 382 17.40 -4.47 -10.64
C GLU A 382 16.47 -5.67 -10.84
N SER A 383 15.53 -5.57 -11.80
CA SER A 383 14.50 -6.57 -12.01
C SER A 383 14.88 -7.55 -13.12
N GLN A 384 15.04 -8.83 -12.78
CA GLN A 384 15.25 -9.91 -13.74
C GLN A 384 14.02 -10.15 -14.61
N ILE A 385 12.83 -9.84 -14.08
CA ILE A 385 11.55 -9.94 -14.82
C ILE A 385 11.54 -8.93 -15.96
N VAL A 386 11.90 -7.67 -15.68
CA VAL A 386 11.97 -6.63 -16.72
C VAL A 386 13.07 -6.94 -17.74
N GLN A 387 14.22 -7.46 -17.29
CA GLN A 387 15.29 -7.91 -18.19
C GLN A 387 14.81 -9.02 -19.14
N ALA A 388 14.04 -9.99 -18.66
CA ALA A 388 13.48 -11.07 -19.50
C ALA A 388 12.49 -10.52 -20.56
N LEU A 389 11.72 -9.46 -20.23
CA LEU A 389 10.84 -8.79 -21.21
C LEU A 389 11.66 -8.07 -22.29
N MET A 390 12.73 -7.40 -21.92
CA MET A 390 13.64 -6.74 -22.90
C MET A 390 14.29 -7.77 -23.80
N GLU A 391 14.83 -8.85 -23.25
CA GLU A 391 15.41 -9.97 -24.02
C GLU A 391 14.38 -10.58 -24.99
N ALA A 392 13.12 -10.73 -24.57
CA ALA A 392 12.07 -11.22 -25.46
C ALA A 392 11.82 -10.29 -26.65
N ALA A 393 11.79 -8.97 -26.44
CA ALA A 393 11.63 -7.99 -27.52
C ALA A 393 12.84 -7.97 -28.46
N GLU A 394 14.06 -8.02 -27.94
CA GLU A 394 15.29 -8.13 -28.71
C GLU A 394 15.33 -9.43 -29.55
N ASN A 395 14.71 -10.52 -29.08
CA ASN A 395 14.52 -11.76 -29.81
C ASN A 395 13.33 -11.75 -30.80
N GLY A 396 12.75 -10.57 -31.07
CA GLY A 396 11.71 -10.35 -32.08
C GLY A 396 10.28 -10.71 -31.65
N LYS A 397 10.01 -10.91 -30.35
CA LYS A 397 8.67 -11.22 -29.85
C LYS A 397 7.87 -9.92 -29.63
N GLU A 398 6.54 -9.99 -29.82
CA GLU A 398 5.66 -8.89 -29.41
C GLU A 398 5.64 -8.80 -27.88
N VAL A 399 6.26 -7.77 -27.31
CA VAL A 399 6.22 -7.52 -25.86
C VAL A 399 5.40 -6.28 -25.57
N VAL A 400 4.32 -6.45 -24.78
CA VAL A 400 3.47 -5.35 -24.30
C VAL A 400 3.61 -5.22 -22.80
N ALA A 401 4.23 -4.13 -22.34
CA ALA A 401 4.40 -3.81 -20.93
C ALA A 401 3.50 -2.64 -20.53
N LEU A 402 2.47 -2.90 -19.73
CA LEU A 402 1.66 -1.84 -19.16
C LEU A 402 2.28 -1.38 -17.84
N VAL A 403 2.85 -0.18 -17.83
CA VAL A 403 3.59 0.39 -16.69
C VAL A 403 2.74 1.47 -16.01
N GLU A 404 2.33 1.26 -14.75
CA GLU A 404 1.58 2.25 -13.97
C GLU A 404 2.53 3.31 -13.39
N LEU A 405 2.60 4.49 -14.00
CA LEU A 405 3.48 5.57 -13.56
C LEU A 405 3.03 6.25 -12.26
N ARG A 406 1.75 6.07 -11.85
CA ARG A 406 1.20 6.65 -10.61
C ARG A 406 1.37 5.73 -9.39
N ALA A 407 2.34 4.78 -9.43
CA ALA A 407 2.70 3.97 -8.28
C ALA A 407 3.44 4.83 -7.26
N ARG A 408 2.77 5.22 -6.15
CA ARG A 408 3.29 6.18 -5.17
C ARG A 408 4.66 5.80 -4.64
N PHE A 409 5.58 6.77 -4.67
CA PHE A 409 6.98 6.69 -4.24
C PHE A 409 7.88 5.81 -5.12
N ASP A 410 7.31 5.14 -6.13
CA ASP A 410 8.05 4.38 -7.14
C ASP A 410 7.96 5.04 -8.54
N GLU A 411 7.37 6.23 -8.63
CA GLU A 411 7.11 6.90 -9.89
C GLU A 411 8.38 7.07 -10.73
N GLN A 412 9.49 7.53 -10.11
CA GLN A 412 10.75 7.73 -10.83
C GLN A 412 11.34 6.40 -11.32
N ASN A 413 11.33 5.36 -10.49
CA ASN A 413 11.80 4.03 -10.87
C ASN A 413 11.00 3.47 -12.07
N ASN A 414 9.68 3.68 -12.06
CA ASN A 414 8.82 3.22 -13.14
C ASN A 414 9.03 4.03 -14.44
N ILE A 415 9.30 5.33 -14.35
CA ILE A 415 9.70 6.17 -15.49
C ILE A 415 11.04 5.67 -16.08
N ASP A 416 12.01 5.36 -15.25
CA ASP A 416 13.33 4.93 -15.70
C ASP A 416 13.26 3.54 -16.38
N TRP A 417 12.48 2.60 -15.83
CA TRP A 417 12.25 1.29 -16.45
C TRP A 417 11.46 1.40 -17.77
N SER A 418 10.45 2.28 -17.84
CA SER A 418 9.67 2.46 -19.08
C SER A 418 10.54 2.88 -20.26
N LYS A 419 11.52 3.76 -20.04
CA LYS A 419 12.48 4.16 -21.06
C LYS A 419 13.37 3.01 -21.52
N GLN A 420 13.80 2.14 -20.61
CA GLN A 420 14.63 0.99 -20.94
C GLN A 420 13.84 -0.04 -21.75
N LEU A 421 12.58 -0.34 -21.35
CA LEU A 421 11.67 -1.23 -22.09
C LEU A 421 11.44 -0.73 -23.53
N GLU A 422 11.14 0.57 -23.73
CA GLU A 422 10.98 1.15 -25.07
C GLU A 422 12.26 1.04 -25.89
N SER A 423 13.41 1.32 -25.26
CA SER A 423 14.71 1.23 -25.95
C SER A 423 15.05 -0.19 -26.41
N ALA A 424 14.54 -1.23 -25.72
CA ALA A 424 14.67 -2.63 -26.09
C ALA A 424 13.63 -3.09 -27.14
N GLY A 425 12.72 -2.21 -27.58
CA GLY A 425 11.69 -2.53 -28.57
C GLY A 425 10.36 -3.01 -27.99
N CYS A 426 10.14 -2.93 -26.67
CA CYS A 426 8.85 -3.23 -26.08
C CYS A 426 7.81 -2.15 -26.39
N THR A 427 6.56 -2.54 -26.60
CA THR A 427 5.42 -1.61 -26.60
C THR A 427 5.05 -1.28 -25.15
N VAL A 428 5.26 -0.03 -24.75
CA VAL A 428 4.95 0.42 -23.39
C VAL A 428 3.64 1.21 -23.35
N ILE A 429 2.74 0.85 -22.43
CA ILE A 429 1.47 1.55 -22.17
C ILE A 429 1.55 2.18 -20.79
N TYR A 430 1.30 3.50 -20.67
CA TYR A 430 1.41 4.26 -19.42
C TYR A 430 0.09 4.30 -18.65
N GLY A 431 -0.33 3.12 -18.17
CA GLY A 431 -1.55 3.02 -17.37
C GLY A 431 -2.83 3.27 -18.15
N PHE A 432 -3.87 3.67 -17.43
CA PHE A 432 -5.19 4.01 -17.95
C PHE A 432 -5.57 5.41 -17.45
N GLU A 433 -6.17 6.27 -18.24
CA GLU A 433 -6.39 7.68 -17.92
C GLU A 433 -7.16 7.87 -16.59
N ASP A 434 -8.33 7.29 -16.48
CA ASP A 434 -9.22 7.45 -15.32
C ASP A 434 -8.98 6.45 -14.19
N TYR A 435 -8.36 5.30 -14.49
CA TYR A 435 -8.20 4.19 -13.56
C TYR A 435 -6.73 3.83 -13.36
N LYS A 436 -6.33 3.62 -12.11
CA LYS A 436 -5.00 3.06 -11.85
C LYS A 436 -4.98 1.57 -12.16
N VAL A 437 -4.02 1.13 -12.95
CA VAL A 437 -3.84 -0.30 -13.21
C VAL A 437 -3.04 -0.93 -12.08
N HIS A 438 -3.72 -1.77 -11.29
CA HIS A 438 -3.12 -2.45 -10.15
C HIS A 438 -3.17 -3.98 -10.27
N SER A 439 -3.61 -4.48 -11.42
CA SER A 439 -3.61 -5.91 -11.75
C SER A 439 -2.18 -6.49 -11.75
N LYS A 440 -2.07 -7.80 -11.52
CA LYS A 440 -0.85 -8.58 -11.69
C LYS A 440 -1.19 -9.71 -12.63
N LEU A 441 -1.00 -9.43 -13.91
CA LEU A 441 -1.40 -10.29 -15.02
C LEU A 441 -0.24 -10.42 -15.99
N THR A 442 0.12 -11.66 -16.32
CA THR A 442 1.06 -12.01 -17.39
C THR A 442 0.38 -12.98 -18.35
N LEU A 443 0.55 -12.74 -19.64
CA LEU A 443 0.07 -13.61 -20.71
C LEU A 443 1.22 -13.92 -21.66
N ILE A 444 1.57 -15.19 -21.78
CA ILE A 444 2.51 -15.72 -22.78
C ILE A 444 1.68 -16.42 -23.85
N THR A 445 1.80 -15.98 -25.10
CA THR A 445 1.11 -16.60 -26.24
C THR A 445 2.10 -17.38 -27.06
N ARG A 446 1.77 -18.64 -27.33
CA ARG A 446 2.54 -19.56 -28.17
C ARG A 446 1.76 -19.88 -29.46
N LYS A 447 2.47 -20.13 -30.55
CA LYS A 447 1.91 -20.58 -31.81
C LYS A 447 2.38 -22.01 -32.07
N GLY A 448 1.45 -22.96 -31.98
CA GLY A 448 1.70 -24.36 -32.34
C GLY A 448 1.09 -24.72 -33.68
N ALA A 449 1.17 -26.03 -34.03
CA ALA A 449 0.60 -26.55 -35.27
C ALA A 449 -0.93 -26.49 -35.30
N GLU A 450 -1.59 -26.58 -34.15
CA GLU A 450 -3.05 -26.59 -33.97
C GLU A 450 -3.65 -25.20 -33.68
N GLY A 451 -2.81 -24.15 -33.60
CA GLY A 451 -3.28 -22.79 -33.30
C GLY A 451 -2.49 -22.10 -32.20
N TYR A 452 -3.14 -21.19 -31.49
CA TYR A 452 -2.54 -20.48 -30.37
C TYR A 452 -2.84 -21.17 -29.05
N SER A 453 -1.85 -21.20 -28.16
CA SER A 453 -1.99 -21.62 -26.78
C SER A 453 -1.46 -20.54 -25.83
N TYR A 454 -1.92 -20.59 -24.59
CA TYR A 454 -1.66 -19.56 -23.60
C TYR A 454 -1.02 -20.14 -22.34
N ILE A 455 -0.13 -19.37 -21.71
CA ILE A 455 0.21 -19.53 -20.30
C ILE A 455 -0.15 -18.20 -19.63
N THR A 456 -1.10 -18.25 -18.73
CA THR A 456 -1.60 -17.06 -18.01
C THR A 456 -1.19 -17.14 -16.55
N GLN A 457 -0.58 -16.06 -16.04
CA GLN A 457 -0.31 -15.94 -14.62
C GLN A 457 -1.14 -14.79 -14.03
N ILE A 458 -1.82 -15.07 -12.91
CA ILE A 458 -2.61 -14.11 -12.14
C ILE A 458 -2.08 -14.08 -10.71
N GLY A 459 -1.63 -12.90 -10.25
CA GLY A 459 -1.00 -12.75 -8.95
C GLY A 459 -1.78 -11.86 -8.00
N THR A 460 -1.63 -12.12 -6.69
CA THR A 460 -2.08 -11.19 -5.66
C THR A 460 -1.05 -10.09 -5.39
N GLY A 461 0.24 -10.37 -5.62
CA GLY A 461 1.40 -9.53 -5.34
C GLY A 461 2.12 -8.99 -6.57
N ASN A 462 2.91 -7.93 -6.38
CA ASN A 462 3.66 -7.29 -7.45
C ASN A 462 4.80 -8.17 -7.98
N TYR A 463 5.20 -7.93 -9.22
CA TYR A 463 6.39 -8.51 -9.85
C TYR A 463 7.66 -7.82 -9.33
N ASN A 464 8.08 -8.22 -8.12
CA ASN A 464 9.24 -7.64 -7.46
C ASN A 464 9.94 -8.71 -6.62
N GLU A 465 11.14 -9.06 -7.00
CA GLU A 465 11.92 -10.16 -6.45
C GLU A 465 12.19 -9.99 -4.95
N LYS A 466 12.46 -8.75 -4.51
CA LYS A 466 12.73 -8.46 -3.09
C LYS A 466 11.49 -8.56 -2.23
N THR A 467 10.35 -8.05 -2.73
CA THR A 467 9.10 -8.13 -1.96
C THR A 467 8.54 -9.53 -1.90
N SER A 468 8.82 -10.38 -2.90
CA SER A 468 8.42 -11.79 -2.88
C SER A 468 9.09 -12.62 -1.78
N GLU A 469 10.15 -12.11 -1.15
CA GLU A 469 10.82 -12.74 0.00
C GLU A 469 10.27 -12.24 1.36
N LEU A 470 9.42 -11.20 1.34
CA LEU A 470 8.95 -10.52 2.56
C LEU A 470 7.41 -10.49 2.68
N TYR A 471 6.69 -10.59 1.56
CA TYR A 471 5.23 -10.49 1.50
C TYR A 471 4.62 -11.86 1.22
N THR A 472 3.54 -12.17 1.94
CA THR A 472 2.76 -13.38 1.61
C THR A 472 1.88 -13.06 0.41
N ASP A 473 2.14 -13.72 -0.72
CA ASP A 473 1.37 -13.56 -1.95
C ASP A 473 1.20 -14.90 -2.66
N TYR A 474 0.21 -14.94 -3.54
CA TYR A 474 -0.11 -16.10 -4.35
C TYR A 474 0.05 -15.78 -5.83
N SER A 475 0.59 -16.73 -6.57
CA SER A 475 0.77 -16.66 -8.02
C SER A 475 0.15 -17.91 -8.65
N PHE A 476 -1.02 -17.76 -9.24
CA PHE A 476 -1.73 -18.79 -9.97
C PHE A 476 -1.28 -18.77 -11.42
N ILE A 477 -0.90 -19.93 -11.95
CA ILE A 477 -0.41 -20.07 -13.32
C ILE A 477 -1.17 -21.23 -13.97
N THR A 478 -1.75 -20.97 -15.13
CA THR A 478 -2.62 -21.90 -15.85
C THR A 478 -2.38 -21.88 -17.35
N ALA A 479 -2.65 -23.00 -18.00
CA ALA A 479 -2.75 -23.13 -19.46
C ALA A 479 -4.22 -23.22 -19.94
N ASP A 480 -5.22 -22.94 -19.07
CA ASP A 480 -6.64 -22.91 -19.50
C ASP A 480 -6.82 -21.86 -20.59
N GLU A 481 -7.29 -22.31 -21.75
CA GLU A 481 -7.46 -21.49 -22.96
C GLU A 481 -8.46 -20.34 -22.72
N ARG A 482 -9.55 -20.59 -21.99
CA ARG A 482 -10.58 -19.56 -21.71
C ARG A 482 -10.03 -18.43 -20.84
N ILE A 483 -9.20 -18.77 -19.84
CA ILE A 483 -8.51 -17.76 -19.01
C ILE A 483 -7.50 -16.97 -19.86
N GLY A 484 -6.80 -17.67 -20.78
CA GLY A 484 -5.88 -17.03 -21.74
C GLY A 484 -6.57 -16.04 -22.68
N GLU A 485 -7.72 -16.42 -23.23
CA GLU A 485 -8.54 -15.56 -24.09
C GLU A 485 -9.07 -14.34 -23.33
N GLU A 486 -9.58 -14.53 -22.11
CA GLU A 486 -10.03 -13.42 -21.25
C GLU A 486 -8.87 -12.48 -20.90
N ALA A 487 -7.69 -13.00 -20.56
CA ALA A 487 -6.49 -12.21 -20.33
C ALA A 487 -6.08 -11.42 -21.58
N SER A 488 -6.14 -12.05 -22.77
CA SER A 488 -5.90 -11.37 -24.04
C SER A 488 -6.91 -10.25 -24.29
N LYS A 489 -8.19 -10.45 -23.97
CA LYS A 489 -9.26 -9.42 -24.05
C LYS A 489 -8.95 -8.26 -23.10
N VAL A 490 -8.52 -8.54 -21.84
CA VAL A 490 -8.12 -7.52 -20.87
C VAL A 490 -6.97 -6.66 -21.43
N PHE A 491 -5.89 -7.26 -21.96
CA PHE A 491 -4.78 -6.50 -22.52
C PHE A 491 -5.18 -5.67 -23.74
N ARG A 492 -6.01 -6.20 -24.65
CA ARG A 492 -6.51 -5.43 -25.81
C ARG A 492 -7.34 -4.23 -25.38
N ASN A 493 -8.24 -4.42 -24.42
CA ASN A 493 -9.09 -3.35 -23.92
C ASN A 493 -8.25 -2.25 -23.24
N LEU A 494 -7.28 -2.63 -22.40
CA LEU A 494 -6.38 -1.68 -21.76
C LEU A 494 -5.54 -0.89 -22.77
N ALA A 495 -5.12 -1.53 -23.88
CA ALA A 495 -4.35 -0.86 -24.92
C ALA A 495 -5.14 0.24 -25.65
N VAL A 496 -6.46 0.12 -25.71
CA VAL A 496 -7.34 1.10 -26.35
C VAL A 496 -8.17 1.93 -25.34
N GLN A 497 -7.72 1.98 -24.08
CA GLN A 497 -8.35 2.74 -22.99
C GLN A 497 -9.82 2.34 -22.75
N GLN A 498 -10.13 1.03 -22.86
CA GLN A 498 -11.45 0.48 -22.60
C GLN A 498 -11.46 -0.43 -21.38
N LEU A 499 -12.58 -0.48 -20.67
CA LEU A 499 -12.79 -1.41 -19.57
C LEU A 499 -13.29 -2.75 -20.09
N THR A 500 -12.98 -3.83 -19.35
CA THR A 500 -13.49 -5.17 -19.67
C THR A 500 -14.86 -5.35 -19.04
N GLU A 501 -15.91 -5.44 -19.85
CA GLU A 501 -17.31 -5.54 -19.43
C GLU A 501 -17.71 -6.97 -19.11
N GLU A 502 -17.18 -7.94 -19.85
CA GLU A 502 -17.53 -9.35 -19.71
C GLU A 502 -16.30 -10.20 -19.43
N SER A 503 -16.37 -11.00 -18.40
CA SER A 503 -15.43 -12.09 -18.08
C SER A 503 -16.20 -13.14 -17.27
N ASP A 504 -15.91 -14.40 -17.52
CA ASP A 504 -16.56 -15.54 -16.89
C ASP A 504 -15.69 -16.19 -15.81
N LYS A 505 -14.42 -16.43 -16.14
CA LYS A 505 -13.42 -17.05 -15.25
C LYS A 505 -12.66 -16.04 -14.43
N MET A 506 -12.41 -14.86 -15.00
CA MET A 506 -11.66 -13.80 -14.33
C MET A 506 -12.59 -12.79 -13.67
N LEU A 507 -12.17 -12.28 -12.52
CA LEU A 507 -12.75 -11.08 -11.91
C LEU A 507 -11.98 -9.87 -12.42
N VAL A 508 -12.65 -8.95 -13.11
CA VAL A 508 -12.00 -7.74 -13.65
C VAL A 508 -12.71 -6.49 -13.10
N ALA A 509 -12.00 -5.72 -12.26
CA ALA A 509 -12.49 -4.43 -11.77
C ALA A 509 -12.29 -3.34 -12.85
N PRO A 510 -13.15 -2.29 -12.86
CA PRO A 510 -14.22 -2.02 -11.88
C PRO A 510 -15.55 -2.73 -12.18
N LEU A 511 -15.77 -3.30 -13.37
CA LEU A 511 -17.10 -3.67 -13.81
C LEU A 511 -17.57 -5.03 -13.27
N ARG A 512 -16.68 -6.04 -13.24
CA ARG A 512 -17.09 -7.42 -12.88
C ARG A 512 -16.63 -7.90 -11.51
N PHE A 513 -15.59 -7.28 -10.94
CA PHE A 513 -14.99 -7.73 -9.69
C PHE A 513 -15.98 -7.69 -8.50
N LYS A 514 -16.60 -6.54 -8.26
CA LYS A 514 -17.51 -6.34 -7.12
C LYS A 514 -18.83 -7.08 -7.32
N SER A 515 -19.41 -7.04 -8.54
CA SER A 515 -20.69 -7.66 -8.83
C SER A 515 -20.63 -9.17 -8.61
N VAL A 516 -19.64 -9.86 -9.16
CA VAL A 516 -19.48 -11.31 -8.99
C VAL A 516 -19.31 -11.70 -7.51
N LEU A 517 -18.52 -10.93 -6.74
CA LEU A 517 -18.36 -11.23 -5.32
C LEU A 517 -19.65 -11.01 -4.51
N LEU A 518 -20.47 -10.02 -4.86
CA LEU A 518 -21.78 -9.83 -4.25
C LEU A 518 -22.75 -10.95 -4.64
N ASP A 519 -22.73 -11.41 -5.89
CA ASP A 519 -23.52 -12.55 -6.36
C ASP A 519 -23.13 -13.84 -5.59
N GLU A 520 -21.83 -14.08 -5.35
CA GLU A 520 -21.37 -15.19 -4.53
C GLU A 520 -21.87 -15.12 -3.09
N MET A 521 -21.85 -13.91 -2.50
CA MET A 521 -22.41 -13.72 -1.16
C MET A 521 -23.92 -13.97 -1.15
N ASP A 522 -24.66 -13.56 -2.20
CA ASP A 522 -26.09 -13.83 -2.32
C ASP A 522 -26.41 -15.32 -2.43
N HIS A 523 -25.59 -16.11 -3.16
CA HIS A 523 -25.72 -17.56 -3.21
C HIS A 523 -25.56 -18.20 -1.82
N VAL A 524 -24.57 -17.75 -1.04
CA VAL A 524 -24.35 -18.24 0.33
C VAL A 524 -25.48 -17.85 1.27
N ILE A 525 -25.97 -16.60 1.16
CA ILE A 525 -27.13 -16.10 1.93
C ILE A 525 -28.38 -16.94 1.62
N ALA A 526 -28.64 -17.20 0.34
CA ALA A 526 -29.79 -18.02 -0.08
C ALA A 526 -29.67 -19.44 0.49
N ALA A 527 -28.49 -20.05 0.48
CA ALA A 527 -28.25 -21.36 1.05
C ALA A 527 -28.54 -21.37 2.58
N ALA A 528 -28.06 -20.37 3.32
CA ALA A 528 -28.34 -20.25 4.75
C ALA A 528 -29.83 -20.09 5.06
N ARG A 529 -30.52 -19.27 4.28
CA ARG A 529 -31.99 -19.08 4.40
C ARG A 529 -32.78 -20.36 4.13
N MET A 530 -32.22 -21.29 3.35
CA MET A 530 -32.78 -22.62 3.11
C MET A 530 -32.38 -23.65 4.22
N GLY A 531 -31.74 -23.22 5.29
CA GLY A 531 -31.28 -24.09 6.37
C GLY A 531 -30.05 -24.95 6.03
N ARG A 532 -29.35 -24.70 4.90
CA ARG A 532 -28.10 -25.39 4.55
C ARG A 532 -26.90 -24.79 5.32
N PRO A 533 -25.91 -25.60 5.70
CA PRO A 533 -24.66 -25.06 6.26
C PRO A 533 -23.99 -24.15 5.23
N ALA A 534 -23.81 -22.88 5.62
CA ALA A 534 -23.25 -21.89 4.73
C ALA A 534 -22.19 -21.05 5.47
N SER A 535 -21.07 -20.80 4.80
CA SER A 535 -19.98 -20.04 5.41
C SER A 535 -19.14 -19.29 4.38
N MET A 536 -18.43 -18.26 4.87
CA MET A 536 -17.45 -17.50 4.10
C MET A 536 -16.16 -17.40 4.88
N ILE A 537 -15.01 -17.53 4.17
CA ILE A 537 -13.68 -17.21 4.72
C ILE A 537 -13.05 -16.19 3.79
N LEU A 538 -12.82 -14.97 4.29
CA LEU A 538 -12.43 -13.82 3.47
C LEU A 538 -11.10 -13.24 3.98
N LYS A 539 -10.01 -13.53 3.26
CA LYS A 539 -8.68 -12.95 3.56
C LYS A 539 -8.41 -11.77 2.64
N ASN A 540 -8.14 -10.61 3.25
CA ASN A 540 -7.76 -9.40 2.51
C ASN A 540 -6.85 -8.48 3.35
N ASN A 541 -6.30 -7.43 2.71
CA ASN A 541 -5.52 -6.45 3.46
C ASN A 541 -6.41 -5.41 4.13
N SER A 542 -7.53 -5.06 3.50
CA SER A 542 -8.39 -3.97 3.98
C SER A 542 -9.82 -4.10 3.49
N ILE A 543 -10.76 -3.68 4.32
CA ILE A 543 -12.16 -3.56 3.97
C ILE A 543 -12.70 -2.18 4.32
N SER A 544 -13.29 -1.49 3.33
CA SER A 544 -14.01 -0.23 3.50
C SER A 544 -15.08 0.03 2.44
N ASP A 545 -15.34 -0.92 1.54
CA ASP A 545 -16.45 -0.82 0.60
C ASP A 545 -17.77 -0.96 1.36
N ARG A 546 -18.65 0.05 1.21
CA ARG A 546 -19.87 0.13 1.99
C ARG A 546 -20.88 -0.97 1.59
N ASP A 547 -20.98 -1.26 0.32
CA ASP A 547 -21.96 -2.25 -0.18
C ASP A 547 -21.56 -3.66 0.24
N ILE A 548 -20.25 -3.98 0.17
CA ILE A 548 -19.70 -5.24 0.67
C ILE A 548 -19.93 -5.37 2.19
N ILE A 549 -19.71 -4.30 2.98
CA ILE A 549 -19.96 -4.31 4.42
C ILE A 549 -21.44 -4.57 4.73
N LEU A 550 -22.36 -3.92 4.02
CA LEU A 550 -23.80 -4.16 4.20
C LEU A 550 -24.21 -5.57 3.79
N LYS A 551 -23.59 -6.12 2.74
CA LYS A 551 -23.84 -7.51 2.33
C LYS A 551 -23.32 -8.51 3.36
N LEU A 552 -22.16 -8.26 4.00
CA LEU A 552 -21.68 -9.07 5.14
C LEU A 552 -22.61 -8.99 6.34
N GLN A 553 -23.21 -7.83 6.62
CA GLN A 553 -24.24 -7.69 7.65
C GLN A 553 -25.48 -8.53 7.31
N GLU A 554 -25.94 -8.45 6.06
CA GLU A 554 -27.09 -9.26 5.59
C GLU A 554 -26.81 -10.76 5.74
N ALA A 555 -25.61 -11.20 5.35
CA ALA A 555 -25.18 -12.59 5.48
C ALA A 555 -25.13 -13.03 6.95
N SER A 556 -24.57 -12.23 7.84
CA SER A 556 -24.55 -12.50 9.28
C SER A 556 -25.97 -12.63 9.86
N CYS A 557 -26.88 -11.72 9.49
CA CYS A 557 -28.28 -11.76 9.91
C CYS A 557 -29.03 -12.99 9.35
N ALA A 558 -28.60 -13.52 8.19
CA ALA A 558 -29.14 -14.75 7.63
C ALA A 558 -28.55 -16.04 8.26
N GLY A 559 -27.69 -15.93 9.26
CA GLY A 559 -27.07 -17.07 9.94
C GLY A 559 -25.81 -17.61 9.27
N VAL A 560 -25.26 -16.93 8.26
CA VAL A 560 -23.99 -17.33 7.64
C VAL A 560 -22.83 -17.09 8.60
N ARG A 561 -22.00 -18.11 8.84
CA ARG A 561 -20.73 -17.94 9.54
C ARG A 561 -19.72 -17.27 8.63
N ILE A 562 -19.14 -16.15 9.08
CA ILE A 562 -18.19 -15.37 8.31
C ILE A 562 -16.90 -15.21 9.12
N ASP A 563 -15.82 -15.80 8.65
CA ASP A 563 -14.49 -15.66 9.23
C ASP A 563 -13.63 -14.75 8.33
N MET A 564 -13.18 -13.60 8.84
CA MET A 564 -12.34 -12.67 8.09
C MET A 564 -10.92 -12.58 8.65
N ILE A 565 -9.94 -12.59 7.75
CA ILE A 565 -8.53 -12.33 8.06
C ILE A 565 -8.16 -10.99 7.43
N VAL A 566 -8.16 -9.91 8.23
CA VAL A 566 -7.95 -8.53 7.77
C VAL A 566 -6.69 -7.96 8.41
N ARG A 567 -5.63 -7.79 7.62
CA ARG A 567 -4.34 -7.29 8.13
C ARG A 567 -4.43 -5.84 8.62
N GLY A 568 -5.02 -4.94 7.81
CA GLY A 568 -4.91 -3.49 7.94
C GLY A 568 -6.22 -2.81 8.32
N ILE A 569 -6.72 -1.97 7.41
CA ILE A 569 -7.95 -1.20 7.59
C ILE A 569 -9.16 -2.13 7.62
N CYS A 570 -9.95 -2.02 8.69
CA CYS A 570 -11.22 -2.71 8.82
C CYS A 570 -12.30 -1.71 9.23
N CYS A 571 -13.24 -1.42 8.33
CA CYS A 571 -14.29 -0.45 8.57
C CYS A 571 -15.62 -1.08 9.03
N VAL A 572 -15.61 -2.35 9.42
CA VAL A 572 -16.77 -3.07 9.98
C VAL A 572 -16.43 -3.62 11.35
N ARG A 573 -17.38 -3.59 12.28
CA ARG A 573 -17.27 -4.21 13.60
C ARG A 573 -17.71 -5.67 13.55
N ALA A 574 -16.94 -6.52 14.20
CA ALA A 574 -17.29 -7.91 14.43
C ALA A 574 -18.32 -8.07 15.55
N GLU A 575 -19.02 -9.16 15.56
CA GLU A 575 -19.81 -9.69 16.71
C GLU A 575 -20.80 -8.69 17.33
N VAL A 576 -21.31 -7.71 16.56
CA VAL A 576 -22.34 -6.79 17.04
C VAL A 576 -23.69 -7.53 17.07
N PRO A 577 -24.34 -7.65 18.27
CA PRO A 577 -25.59 -8.40 18.43
C PRO A 577 -26.69 -7.95 17.47
N GLY A 578 -27.35 -8.90 16.81
CA GLY A 578 -28.43 -8.68 15.85
C GLY A 578 -28.01 -8.01 14.54
N LYS A 579 -26.70 -7.79 14.31
CA LYS A 579 -26.18 -7.14 13.11
C LYS A 579 -25.03 -7.91 12.46
N THR A 580 -23.92 -8.11 13.19
CA THR A 580 -22.73 -8.80 12.69
C THR A 580 -22.30 -9.89 13.67
N GLU A 581 -23.21 -10.50 14.42
CA GLU A 581 -22.92 -11.47 15.46
C GLU A 581 -22.22 -12.74 14.94
N ASN A 582 -22.45 -13.10 13.67
CA ASN A 582 -21.80 -14.24 13.02
C ASN A 582 -20.58 -13.83 12.19
N LEU A 583 -20.12 -12.58 12.29
CA LEU A 583 -18.94 -12.07 11.63
C LEU A 583 -17.77 -12.02 12.62
N HIS A 584 -16.78 -12.89 12.41
CA HIS A 584 -15.57 -12.99 13.21
C HIS A 584 -14.39 -12.40 12.46
N ILE A 585 -13.65 -11.45 13.05
CA ILE A 585 -12.55 -10.77 12.39
C ILE A 585 -11.26 -10.95 13.17
N ARG A 586 -10.23 -11.46 12.50
CA ARG A 586 -8.87 -11.49 13.03
C ARG A 586 -7.88 -10.75 12.15
N SER A 587 -6.80 -10.30 12.76
CA SER A 587 -5.69 -9.62 12.10
C SER A 587 -4.39 -10.35 12.37
N LEU A 588 -3.64 -10.64 11.32
CA LEU A 588 -2.31 -11.22 11.40
C LEU A 588 -1.27 -10.15 11.03
N VAL A 589 -0.39 -9.84 11.97
CA VAL A 589 0.77 -8.96 11.78
C VAL A 589 1.97 -9.65 12.41
N GLY A 590 2.96 -10.00 11.64
CA GLY A 590 4.09 -10.81 12.10
C GLY A 590 5.35 -10.60 11.25
N ARG A 591 6.16 -11.65 11.14
CA ARG A 591 7.42 -11.67 10.41
C ARG A 591 7.27 -11.25 8.95
N TYR A 592 6.29 -11.81 8.26
CA TYR A 592 5.96 -11.50 6.88
C TYR A 592 4.78 -10.55 6.79
N LEU A 593 4.74 -9.73 5.75
CA LEU A 593 3.62 -8.85 5.49
C LEU A 593 2.50 -9.65 4.80
N GLU A 594 1.39 -9.87 5.51
CA GLU A 594 0.20 -10.52 4.94
C GLU A 594 -0.38 -9.65 3.82
N HIS A 595 -0.27 -10.14 2.57
CA HIS A 595 -0.66 -9.36 1.39
C HIS A 595 -1.58 -10.12 0.44
N GLY A 596 -1.54 -11.44 0.40
CA GLY A 596 -2.41 -12.28 -0.43
C GLY A 596 -3.89 -12.10 -0.10
N ARG A 597 -4.74 -12.19 -1.12
CA ARG A 597 -6.20 -12.16 -0.99
C ARG A 597 -6.77 -13.47 -1.46
N ILE A 598 -7.62 -14.07 -0.61
CA ILE A 598 -8.34 -15.30 -0.88
C ILE A 598 -9.78 -15.09 -0.43
N TYR A 599 -10.74 -15.39 -1.29
CA TYR A 599 -12.17 -15.29 -1.00
C TYR A 599 -12.82 -16.65 -1.22
N SER A 600 -13.31 -17.25 -0.14
CA SER A 600 -13.95 -18.57 -0.15
C SER A 600 -15.42 -18.44 0.25
N PHE A 601 -16.29 -19.03 -0.55
CA PHE A 601 -17.74 -19.04 -0.41
C PHE A 601 -18.22 -20.50 -0.42
N PHE A 602 -18.89 -20.94 0.66
CA PHE A 602 -19.45 -22.29 0.78
C PHE A 602 -20.97 -22.20 0.94
N ASP A 603 -21.70 -22.86 0.05
CA ASP A 603 -23.17 -22.84 -0.02
C ASP A 603 -23.86 -24.10 0.54
N GLY A 604 -23.11 -24.88 1.33
CA GLY A 604 -23.55 -26.15 1.87
C GLY A 604 -23.29 -27.35 0.96
N THR A 605 -22.87 -27.11 -0.30
CA THR A 605 -22.61 -28.17 -1.28
C THR A 605 -21.25 -27.98 -1.94
N HIS A 606 -20.94 -26.78 -2.39
CA HIS A 606 -19.72 -26.47 -3.15
C HIS A 606 -18.96 -25.31 -2.52
N THR A 607 -17.65 -25.43 -2.53
CA THR A 607 -16.73 -24.34 -2.22
C THR A 607 -16.29 -23.63 -3.50
N ARG A 608 -16.60 -22.35 -3.64
CA ARG A 608 -16.04 -21.48 -4.69
C ARG A 608 -14.99 -20.59 -4.08
N ILE A 609 -13.77 -20.66 -4.60
CA ILE A 609 -12.63 -19.93 -4.06
C ILE A 609 -11.94 -19.09 -5.14
N TYR A 610 -11.56 -17.89 -4.75
CA TYR A 610 -10.94 -16.91 -5.61
C TYR A 610 -9.66 -16.38 -4.99
N ILE A 611 -8.66 -16.10 -5.84
CA ILE A 611 -7.53 -15.23 -5.49
C ILE A 611 -7.62 -13.95 -6.31
N ALA A 612 -7.15 -12.83 -5.75
CA ALA A 612 -7.28 -11.54 -6.42
C ALA A 612 -6.17 -10.54 -6.05
N SER A 613 -5.96 -9.56 -6.92
CA SER A 613 -5.10 -8.40 -6.65
C SER A 613 -5.79 -7.30 -5.85
N GLY A 614 -7.13 -7.26 -5.86
CA GLY A 614 -7.97 -6.23 -5.23
C GLY A 614 -8.35 -6.55 -3.79
N ASP A 615 -8.45 -5.53 -2.95
CA ASP A 615 -9.06 -5.57 -1.62
C ASP A 615 -10.54 -5.12 -1.66
N PHE A 616 -11.26 -5.30 -0.56
CA PHE A 616 -12.62 -4.77 -0.37
C PHE A 616 -12.62 -3.27 -0.04
N LEU A 617 -11.93 -2.49 -0.85
CA LEU A 617 -11.90 -1.03 -0.78
C LEU A 617 -12.59 -0.43 -2.00
N THR A 618 -13.47 0.55 -1.82
CA THR A 618 -14.17 1.24 -2.92
C THR A 618 -13.23 1.67 -4.06
N ARG A 619 -12.01 2.12 -3.72
CA ARG A 619 -11.01 2.46 -4.75
C ARG A 619 -10.51 1.27 -5.56
N ASN A 620 -10.50 0.04 -5.01
CA ASN A 620 -10.13 -1.18 -5.73
C ASN A 620 -11.29 -1.68 -6.58
N THR A 621 -12.50 -1.60 -6.04
CA THR A 621 -13.70 -2.11 -6.69
C THR A 621 -14.25 -1.18 -7.78
N GLU A 622 -13.99 0.15 -7.69
CA GLU A 622 -14.64 1.15 -8.55
C GLU A 622 -13.66 2.09 -9.29
N CYS A 623 -12.43 2.25 -8.83
CA CYS A 623 -11.49 3.26 -9.35
C CYS A 623 -10.15 2.67 -9.81
N ARG A 624 -10.05 1.35 -9.95
CA ARG A 624 -8.83 0.65 -10.38
C ARG A 624 -9.16 -0.49 -11.33
N VAL A 625 -8.17 -0.86 -12.13
CA VAL A 625 -8.16 -2.15 -12.81
C VAL A 625 -7.47 -3.15 -11.89
N GLU A 626 -8.26 -4.06 -11.35
CA GLU A 626 -7.81 -5.22 -10.55
C GLU A 626 -8.20 -6.50 -11.26
N VAL A 627 -7.49 -7.58 -10.99
CA VAL A 627 -7.82 -8.91 -11.51
C VAL A 627 -7.89 -9.93 -10.39
N GLY A 628 -8.73 -10.91 -10.57
CA GLY A 628 -8.81 -12.12 -9.77
C GLY A 628 -9.20 -13.29 -10.66
N VAL A 629 -9.15 -14.49 -10.11
CA VAL A 629 -9.54 -15.71 -10.81
C VAL A 629 -10.20 -16.69 -9.86
N ARG A 630 -11.21 -17.38 -10.32
CA ARG A 630 -11.76 -18.54 -9.65
C ARG A 630 -10.80 -19.72 -9.83
N VAL A 631 -10.39 -20.33 -8.72
CA VAL A 631 -9.57 -21.54 -8.74
C VAL A 631 -10.49 -22.74 -8.75
N GLU A 632 -10.39 -23.57 -9.78
CA GLU A 632 -11.28 -24.72 -9.99
C GLU A 632 -10.57 -26.09 -9.81
N ASP A 633 -9.23 -26.14 -9.89
CA ASP A 633 -8.46 -27.37 -9.60
C ASP A 633 -8.71 -27.81 -8.14
N PRO A 634 -9.30 -28.99 -7.89
CA PRO A 634 -9.63 -29.43 -6.53
C PRO A 634 -8.44 -29.51 -5.58
N VAL A 635 -7.24 -29.81 -6.09
CA VAL A 635 -6.01 -29.87 -5.28
C VAL A 635 -5.63 -28.47 -4.82
N LEU A 636 -5.75 -27.46 -5.69
CA LEU A 636 -5.46 -26.08 -5.37
C LEU A 636 -6.54 -25.45 -4.49
N VAL A 637 -7.82 -25.83 -4.70
CA VAL A 637 -8.92 -25.44 -3.80
C VAL A 637 -8.64 -25.93 -2.38
N GLN A 638 -8.28 -27.21 -2.20
CA GLN A 638 -7.94 -27.77 -0.90
C GLN A 638 -6.73 -27.07 -0.29
N LYS A 639 -5.67 -26.83 -1.07
CA LYS A 639 -4.46 -26.11 -0.64
C LYS A 639 -4.80 -24.71 -0.10
N LEU A 640 -5.64 -23.95 -0.82
CA LEU A 640 -6.07 -22.63 -0.39
C LEU A 640 -6.93 -22.68 0.89
N MET A 641 -7.78 -23.69 1.03
CA MET A 641 -8.56 -23.93 2.25
C MET A 641 -7.66 -24.27 3.44
N ASP A 642 -6.64 -25.11 3.26
CA ASP A 642 -5.67 -25.47 4.29
C ASP A 642 -4.87 -24.25 4.76
N ILE A 643 -4.48 -23.37 3.82
CA ILE A 643 -3.83 -22.09 4.13
C ILE A 643 -4.75 -21.20 4.98
N LEU A 644 -6.01 -21.06 4.60
CA LEU A 644 -6.98 -20.26 5.37
C LEU A 644 -7.21 -20.84 6.77
N GLN A 645 -7.38 -22.16 6.87
CA GLN A 645 -7.58 -22.84 8.15
C GLN A 645 -6.34 -22.75 9.06
N LEU A 646 -5.13 -22.84 8.53
CA LEU A 646 -3.89 -22.64 9.28
C LEU A 646 -3.85 -21.23 9.86
N GLN A 647 -4.18 -20.20 9.07
CA GLN A 647 -4.19 -18.82 9.53
C GLN A 647 -5.33 -18.51 10.50
N LEU A 648 -6.48 -19.16 10.37
CA LEU A 648 -7.58 -19.05 11.34
C LEU A 648 -7.24 -19.68 12.70
N ARG A 649 -6.35 -20.66 12.73
CA ARG A 649 -5.85 -21.28 13.97
C ARG A 649 -4.67 -20.58 14.60
N ASP A 650 -4.10 -19.53 13.95
CA ASP A 650 -2.96 -18.79 14.53
C ASP A 650 -3.32 -18.23 15.91
N ASN A 651 -2.58 -18.66 16.95
CA ASN A 651 -2.69 -18.19 18.34
C ASN A 651 -1.39 -17.52 18.84
N VAL A 652 -0.41 -17.33 17.95
CA VAL A 652 0.88 -16.68 18.23
C VAL A 652 0.85 -15.22 17.82
N ASN A 653 0.42 -14.91 16.58
CA ASN A 653 0.44 -13.57 15.99
C ASN A 653 -0.95 -12.92 15.92
N ALA A 654 -2.00 -13.72 15.97
CA ALA A 654 -3.35 -13.25 15.74
C ALA A 654 -3.84 -12.28 16.82
N ARG A 655 -4.64 -11.31 16.37
CA ARG A 655 -5.50 -10.49 17.21
C ARG A 655 -6.93 -10.57 16.69
N VAL A 656 -7.88 -10.78 17.57
CA VAL A 656 -9.32 -10.80 17.26
C VAL A 656 -9.97 -9.48 17.60
N MET A 657 -10.93 -9.07 16.77
CA MET A 657 -11.72 -7.87 16.98
C MET A 657 -12.95 -8.23 17.83
N ASP A 658 -13.24 -7.42 18.83
CA ASP A 658 -14.47 -7.50 19.63
C ASP A 658 -15.58 -6.58 19.07
N ALA A 659 -16.79 -6.66 19.65
CA ALA A 659 -17.93 -5.84 19.24
C ALA A 659 -17.72 -4.33 19.37
N SER A 660 -16.73 -3.87 20.15
CA SER A 660 -16.36 -2.46 20.23
C SER A 660 -15.53 -2.00 19.01
N GLY A 661 -15.00 -2.95 18.22
CA GLY A 661 -14.05 -2.72 17.15
C GLY A 661 -12.58 -2.69 17.62
N SER A 662 -12.32 -3.07 18.88
CA SER A 662 -10.97 -3.14 19.44
C SER A 662 -10.34 -4.52 19.18
N TYR A 663 -9.00 -4.53 19.00
CA TYR A 663 -8.27 -5.77 18.74
C TYR A 663 -7.53 -6.27 19.98
N GLN A 664 -7.75 -7.52 20.35
CA GLN A 664 -7.09 -8.19 21.46
C GLN A 664 -6.18 -9.33 20.94
N LYS A 665 -4.96 -9.44 21.52
CA LYS A 665 -4.06 -10.54 21.15
C LYS A 665 -4.66 -11.85 21.63
N VAL A 666 -4.70 -12.85 20.75
CA VAL A 666 -5.09 -14.21 21.13
C VAL A 666 -4.10 -14.75 22.15
N LYS A 667 -4.60 -15.36 23.19
CA LYS A 667 -3.80 -16.06 24.20
C LYS A 667 -4.16 -17.54 24.11
N PRO A 668 -3.18 -18.40 23.81
CA PRO A 668 -3.44 -19.85 23.83
C PRO A 668 -3.89 -20.29 25.23
N ALA A 669 -4.79 -21.25 25.28
CA ALA A 669 -5.16 -21.89 26.54
C ALA A 669 -3.98 -22.70 27.11
N GLU A 670 -4.03 -23.03 28.41
CA GLU A 670 -2.98 -23.86 29.03
C GLU A 670 -2.98 -25.25 28.37
N GLY A 671 -1.82 -25.66 27.84
CA GLY A 671 -1.65 -26.93 27.13
C GLY A 671 -2.10 -26.90 25.66
N GLU A 672 -2.63 -25.78 25.16
CA GLU A 672 -2.95 -25.63 23.74
C GLU A 672 -1.67 -25.52 22.88
N PRO A 673 -1.54 -26.28 21.79
CA PRO A 673 -0.40 -26.19 20.89
C PRO A 673 -0.26 -24.75 20.31
N LEU A 674 0.98 -24.24 20.27
CA LEU A 674 1.26 -22.97 19.62
C LEU A 674 1.19 -23.14 18.11
N VAL A 675 0.28 -22.42 17.47
CA VAL A 675 0.12 -22.38 16.01
C VAL A 675 0.53 -21.00 15.50
N ASN A 676 1.65 -20.96 14.75
CA ASN A 676 2.08 -19.78 14.04
C ASN A 676 1.67 -19.93 12.57
N GLY A 677 0.65 -19.20 12.14
CA GLY A 677 0.08 -19.30 10.80
C GLY A 677 1.05 -18.93 9.67
N GLN A 678 2.10 -18.13 9.97
CA GLN A 678 3.13 -17.81 8.99
C GLN A 678 4.21 -18.90 8.92
N MET A 679 4.71 -19.37 10.04
CA MET A 679 5.78 -20.36 10.03
C MET A 679 5.27 -21.77 9.70
N GLY A 680 4.03 -22.10 10.07
CA GLY A 680 3.37 -23.35 9.70
C GLY A 680 3.20 -23.56 8.19
N MET A 681 3.24 -22.48 7.41
CA MET A 681 3.22 -22.57 5.93
C MET A 681 4.40 -23.34 5.34
N TYR A 682 5.58 -23.27 5.96
CA TYR A 682 6.74 -24.05 5.48
C TYR A 682 6.50 -25.55 5.62
N GLU A 683 5.80 -25.98 6.67
CA GLU A 683 5.43 -27.37 6.85
C GLU A 683 4.31 -27.77 5.89
N LEU A 684 3.28 -26.94 5.77
CA LEU A 684 2.15 -27.17 4.87
C LEU A 684 2.60 -27.36 3.40
N LEU A 685 3.59 -26.58 2.97
CA LEU A 685 4.06 -26.56 1.58
C LEU A 685 5.31 -27.43 1.34
N ARG A 686 5.78 -28.20 2.34
CA ARG A 686 7.04 -28.95 2.27
C ARG A 686 7.12 -29.87 1.05
N ASN A 687 6.02 -30.55 0.70
CA ASN A 687 5.94 -31.51 -0.38
C ASN A 687 5.23 -30.97 -1.63
N ASP A 688 4.99 -29.69 -1.71
CA ASP A 688 4.18 -29.06 -2.74
C ASP A 688 4.82 -29.15 -4.15
N TRP A 689 6.16 -29.25 -4.23
CA TRP A 689 6.88 -29.50 -5.49
C TRP A 689 6.80 -30.94 -5.98
N GLN A 690 6.42 -31.88 -5.10
CA GLN A 690 6.13 -33.27 -5.43
C GLN A 690 4.61 -33.36 -5.40
N ARG A 691 3.94 -33.16 -6.55
CA ARG A 691 2.48 -33.32 -6.57
C ARG A 691 2.18 -34.77 -6.12
N PRO A 692 1.54 -34.99 -4.98
CA PRO A 692 1.12 -36.31 -4.60
C PRO A 692 0.11 -36.79 -5.66
N GLU A 693 0.10 -38.07 -5.96
CA GLU A 693 -1.03 -38.76 -6.58
C GLU A 693 -2.32 -38.25 -5.91
N PRO A 694 -3.48 -38.12 -6.62
CA PRO A 694 -4.65 -37.39 -6.14
C PRO A 694 -4.92 -37.72 -4.67
N TRP A 695 -4.86 -36.70 -3.84
CA TRP A 695 -5.03 -36.78 -2.40
C TRP A 695 -6.30 -37.55 -2.09
N LYS A 696 -6.15 -38.76 -1.55
CA LYS A 696 -7.27 -39.50 -0.97
C LYS A 696 -7.67 -38.67 0.24
N CYS A 697 -8.76 -37.96 0.10
CA CYS A 697 -9.39 -37.19 1.16
C CYS A 697 -9.63 -38.13 2.36
N THR A 698 -8.76 -38.07 3.36
CA THR A 698 -9.10 -38.55 4.70
C THR A 698 -9.99 -37.50 5.32
N THR A 699 -11.27 -37.53 5.01
CA THR A 699 -12.30 -36.84 5.73
C THR A 699 -12.40 -37.45 7.14
N SER A 700 -11.52 -37.06 8.04
CA SER A 700 -11.82 -37.04 9.45
C SER A 700 -12.22 -35.61 9.80
N ALA A 701 -13.49 -35.28 9.52
CA ALA A 701 -14.17 -34.24 10.28
C ALA A 701 -14.07 -34.65 11.76
N PRO A 702 -13.80 -33.71 12.69
CA PRO A 702 -13.99 -34.04 14.10
C PRO A 702 -15.44 -34.47 14.26
N GLU A 703 -15.63 -35.63 14.84
CA GLU A 703 -16.96 -36.10 15.24
C GLU A 703 -17.57 -35.07 16.22
N THR A 704 -18.35 -34.15 15.67
CA THR A 704 -19.33 -33.42 16.45
C THR A 704 -20.53 -34.37 16.59
N GLU A 705 -20.92 -34.59 17.83
CA GLU A 705 -22.08 -35.36 18.19
C GLU A 705 -23.28 -35.08 17.29
N LYS A 706 -23.84 -36.14 16.74
CA LYS A 706 -25.05 -36.12 15.90
C LYS A 706 -26.18 -35.48 16.69
N PRO A 707 -26.84 -34.43 16.21
CA PRO A 707 -28.21 -34.20 16.58
C PRO A 707 -29.06 -35.22 15.82
N ALA A 708 -29.72 -36.09 16.55
CA ALA A 708 -30.76 -36.94 15.99
C ALA A 708 -31.95 -36.06 15.57
N ALA A 709 -32.11 -35.85 14.28
CA ALA A 709 -33.43 -35.52 13.70
C ALA A 709 -33.38 -35.83 12.19
N VAL A 710 -34.15 -36.80 11.82
CA VAL A 710 -34.48 -37.19 10.47
C VAL A 710 -35.18 -36.01 9.79
N CYS A 711 -34.52 -35.33 8.83
CA CYS A 711 -35.21 -34.44 7.91
C CYS A 711 -35.94 -35.28 6.88
N GLN A 712 -37.28 -35.28 6.89
CA GLN A 712 -38.08 -35.71 5.79
C GLN A 712 -37.93 -34.70 4.64
N GLU A 713 -37.75 -35.18 3.40
CA GLU A 713 -37.78 -34.38 2.20
C GLU A 713 -39.13 -33.68 2.07
N VAL A 714 -39.13 -32.36 2.20
CA VAL A 714 -40.35 -31.52 1.99
C VAL A 714 -40.43 -31.21 0.49
N THR A 715 -41.49 -31.66 -0.14
CA THR A 715 -41.75 -31.41 -1.57
C THR A 715 -42.24 -29.96 -1.81
N VAL A 716 -42.02 -29.45 -3.04
CA VAL A 716 -42.45 -28.10 -3.46
C VAL A 716 -43.98 -27.89 -3.23
N GLU A 717 -44.80 -28.97 -3.32
CA GLU A 717 -46.23 -28.95 -3.04
C GLU A 717 -46.52 -28.70 -1.54
N GLN A 718 -45.73 -29.26 -0.63
CA GLN A 718 -45.85 -29.01 0.82
C GLN A 718 -45.48 -27.60 1.20
N LEU A 719 -44.45 -27.02 0.57
CA LEU A 719 -44.06 -25.61 0.76
C LEU A 719 -45.11 -24.62 0.28
N LYS A 720 -45.86 -24.95 -0.79
CA LYS A 720 -47.00 -24.13 -1.28
C LYS A 720 -48.18 -24.12 -0.31
N GLN A 721 -48.36 -25.21 0.47
CA GLN A 721 -49.41 -25.28 1.49
C GLN A 721 -49.05 -24.55 2.79
N GLU A 722 -47.79 -24.59 3.21
CA GLU A 722 -47.30 -23.95 4.44
C GLU A 722 -47.03 -22.44 4.31
N LEU A 723 -46.73 -21.95 3.10
CA LEU A 723 -46.40 -20.55 2.81
C LEU A 723 -47.22 -19.99 1.61
N PRO A 724 -48.57 -19.96 1.68
CA PRO A 724 -49.41 -19.58 0.53
C PRO A 724 -49.18 -18.12 0.06
N HIS A 725 -48.64 -17.24 0.89
CA HIS A 725 -48.37 -15.85 0.55
C HIS A 725 -47.09 -15.64 -0.30
N VAL A 726 -46.21 -16.64 -0.40
CA VAL A 726 -44.98 -16.57 -1.20
C VAL A 726 -45.21 -16.91 -2.66
N PHE A 727 -46.29 -17.64 -2.98
CA PHE A 727 -46.62 -18.17 -4.31
C PHE A 727 -47.85 -17.51 -4.95
N GLN A 728 -48.33 -16.34 -4.45
CA GLN A 728 -49.40 -15.59 -5.11
C GLN A 728 -48.85 -14.77 -6.28
N PRO A 729 -49.45 -14.83 -7.45
CA PRO A 729 -49.12 -13.93 -8.55
C PRO A 729 -49.41 -12.47 -8.15
N ALA A 730 -48.60 -11.54 -8.62
CA ALA A 730 -48.79 -10.12 -8.37
C ALA A 730 -50.18 -9.67 -8.89
N PRO A 731 -50.94 -8.85 -8.12
CA PRO A 731 -52.26 -8.38 -8.57
C PRO A 731 -52.15 -7.53 -9.83
N GLU A 732 -52.99 -7.84 -10.84
CA GLU A 732 -53.19 -7.02 -12.03
C GLU A 732 -53.63 -5.61 -11.61
N LYS A 733 -52.98 -4.58 -12.16
CA LYS A 733 -53.38 -3.20 -11.99
C LYS A 733 -54.74 -2.93 -12.66
N ALA A 734 -55.74 -2.65 -11.87
CA ALA A 734 -57.00 -2.07 -12.33
C ALA A 734 -56.75 -0.59 -12.71
N GLU A 735 -57.09 -0.23 -13.94
CA GLU A 735 -57.24 1.15 -14.40
C GLU A 735 -58.42 1.82 -13.69
N ASN A 736 -58.20 3.01 -13.12
CA ASN A 736 -59.25 4.05 -13.09
C ASN A 736 -58.65 5.45 -12.79
N ALA A 737 -58.78 6.25 -13.81
CA ALA A 737 -59.09 7.70 -13.90
C ALA A 737 -58.63 8.74 -12.88
N ALA A 738 -58.01 9.73 -13.50
CA ALA A 738 -57.50 11.04 -13.15
C ALA A 738 -58.37 11.97 -12.27
N PRO A 739 -57.88 13.19 -11.77
CA PRO A 739 -57.45 14.24 -12.66
C PRO A 739 -56.19 15.07 -12.23
N ALA A 740 -55.52 15.53 -13.25
CA ALA A 740 -54.78 16.75 -13.54
C ALA A 740 -54.20 17.65 -12.41
N ALA A 741 -52.85 17.80 -12.43
CA ALA A 741 -52.18 19.09 -12.22
C ALA A 741 -50.91 19.14 -13.05
N GLN A 742 -50.68 20.26 -13.70
CA GLN A 742 -49.69 20.57 -14.71
C GLN A 742 -48.27 20.56 -14.18
N GLN A 743 -47.33 19.99 -14.95
CA GLN A 743 -45.90 20.32 -14.95
C GLN A 743 -45.38 20.42 -16.38
N PRO A 744 -44.41 21.32 -16.68
CA PRO A 744 -43.92 21.46 -18.03
C PRO A 744 -42.84 20.40 -18.35
N ASP A 745 -43.05 19.81 -19.53
CA ASP A 745 -42.09 18.93 -20.21
C ASP A 745 -40.83 19.66 -20.67
N HIS A 746 -39.71 19.02 -20.55
CA HIS A 746 -38.60 19.10 -21.51
C HIS A 746 -37.70 17.86 -21.36
N TYR A 747 -37.97 16.85 -22.14
CA TYR A 747 -36.98 15.84 -22.55
C TYR A 747 -36.94 15.85 -24.09
N GLU A 748 -35.88 16.44 -24.65
CA GLU A 748 -35.55 16.26 -26.07
C GLU A 748 -34.92 14.89 -26.28
N THR A 749 -35.41 14.14 -27.24
CA THR A 749 -34.90 12.82 -27.61
C THR A 749 -33.61 12.90 -28.40
N LEU A 750 -32.79 11.87 -28.29
CA LEU A 750 -31.43 11.73 -28.90
C LEU A 750 -31.43 11.95 -30.45
N GLU A 751 -32.54 11.80 -31.12
CA GLU A 751 -32.68 12.04 -32.57
C GLU A 751 -32.68 13.53 -32.97
N GLN A 752 -33.00 14.44 -32.07
CA GLN A 752 -32.95 15.89 -32.35
C GLN A 752 -31.53 16.47 -32.22
N MET A 753 -30.63 15.82 -31.47
CA MET A 753 -29.22 16.25 -31.34
C MET A 753 -28.36 15.89 -32.56
N LEU A 754 -28.74 14.93 -33.37
CA LEU A 754 -27.98 14.48 -34.55
C LEU A 754 -28.18 15.29 -35.82
N ASN A 755 -29.19 16.19 -35.88
CA ASN A 755 -29.56 16.94 -37.09
C ASN A 755 -29.14 18.43 -37.11
N ASN A 756 -28.42 18.95 -36.13
CA ASN A 756 -27.94 20.34 -36.16
C ASN A 756 -26.49 20.41 -36.61
N LYS A 757 -26.24 20.50 -37.91
CA LYS A 757 -24.95 20.91 -38.47
C LYS A 757 -24.77 22.42 -38.26
N PRO A 758 -23.63 22.89 -37.75
CA PRO A 758 -23.34 24.32 -37.65
C PRO A 758 -23.08 24.90 -39.05
N ARG A 759 -23.79 25.98 -39.40
CA ARG A 759 -23.54 26.81 -40.58
C ARG A 759 -22.17 27.52 -40.44
N ALA A 760 -21.37 27.44 -41.49
CA ALA A 760 -20.10 28.12 -41.61
C ALA A 760 -20.25 29.64 -41.42
N ALA A 761 -19.43 30.21 -40.55
CA ALA A 761 -19.30 31.67 -40.40
C ALA A 761 -18.43 32.26 -41.51
N GLN A 762 -18.94 33.34 -42.10
CA GLN A 762 -18.21 34.16 -43.11
C GLN A 762 -17.02 34.91 -42.47
N PRO A 763 -15.94 35.17 -43.19
CA PRO A 763 -14.75 35.84 -42.66
C PRO A 763 -14.92 37.36 -42.56
N ALA A 764 -14.53 37.95 -41.43
CA ALA A 764 -14.48 39.39 -41.21
C ALA A 764 -13.28 40.06 -41.94
N PRO A 765 -13.38 41.36 -42.26
CA PRO A 765 -12.45 42.03 -43.16
C PRO A 765 -11.09 42.34 -42.52
N LYS A 766 -10.05 42.25 -43.34
CA LYS A 766 -8.64 42.53 -42.98
C LYS A 766 -8.39 44.00 -42.77
N THR A 767 -7.79 44.38 -41.62
CA THR A 767 -7.14 45.69 -41.40
C THR A 767 -5.67 45.65 -41.86
N PRO A 768 -5.10 46.78 -42.32
CA PRO A 768 -3.80 46.76 -43.03
C PRO A 768 -2.60 46.75 -42.09
N ALA A 769 -1.53 46.12 -42.54
CA ALA A 769 -0.27 45.91 -41.82
C ALA A 769 0.56 47.21 -41.75
N ALA A 770 1.19 47.41 -40.56
CA ALA A 770 2.25 48.43 -40.34
C ALA A 770 3.63 47.89 -40.74
N PRO A 771 4.57 48.75 -41.15
CA PRO A 771 5.81 48.33 -41.83
C PRO A 771 6.87 47.77 -40.89
N ARG A 772 7.64 46.81 -41.39
CA ARG A 772 8.81 46.21 -40.72
C ARG A 772 9.99 47.20 -40.64
N PRO A 773 10.73 47.23 -39.50
CA PRO A 773 12.06 47.85 -39.48
C PRO A 773 13.15 46.93 -40.02
N ALA A 774 14.17 47.57 -40.59
CA ALA A 774 15.30 46.98 -41.33
C ALA A 774 16.22 46.07 -40.50
N ALA A 775 16.78 45.06 -41.17
CA ALA A 775 17.75 44.11 -40.68
C ALA A 775 19.09 44.75 -40.30
N LYS A 776 19.68 44.38 -39.14
CA LYS A 776 21.09 44.59 -38.79
C LYS A 776 21.89 43.29 -39.00
N PRO A 777 23.18 43.35 -39.28
CA PRO A 777 23.95 42.25 -39.81
C PRO A 777 24.35 41.22 -38.75
N ALA A 778 24.51 39.97 -39.19
CA ALA A 778 24.85 38.79 -38.40
C ALA A 778 26.24 38.87 -37.78
N VAL A 779 26.30 38.65 -36.46
CA VAL A 779 27.52 38.34 -35.69
C VAL A 779 27.63 36.83 -35.57
N THR A 780 28.74 36.26 -36.08
CA THR A 780 29.05 34.85 -36.02
C THR A 780 29.28 34.39 -34.60
N ALA A 781 28.51 33.37 -34.12
CA ALA A 781 28.68 32.72 -32.85
C ALA A 781 29.82 31.65 -32.91
N PRO A 782 30.59 31.43 -31.82
CA PRO A 782 31.66 30.44 -31.82
C PRO A 782 31.07 29.01 -31.67
N LYS A 783 31.68 28.06 -32.41
CA LYS A 783 31.34 26.64 -32.42
C LYS A 783 31.45 26.03 -31.01
N LYS A 784 30.35 25.43 -30.51
CA LYS A 784 30.34 24.61 -29.30
C LYS A 784 31.11 23.30 -29.57
N LYS A 785 32.17 23.04 -28.81
CA LYS A 785 32.87 21.74 -28.77
C LYS A 785 31.94 20.63 -28.26
N SER A 786 32.04 19.44 -28.86
CA SER A 786 31.20 18.27 -28.56
C SER A 786 31.48 17.72 -27.15
N LEU A 787 30.47 17.05 -26.60
CA LEU A 787 30.50 16.43 -25.25
C LEU A 787 31.67 15.43 -25.08
N LEU A 788 32.10 14.78 -26.16
CA LEU A 788 33.24 13.83 -26.19
C LEU A 788 34.61 14.47 -25.97
N GLU A 789 34.79 15.74 -26.35
CA GLU A 789 36.05 16.47 -26.06
C GLU A 789 36.16 16.98 -24.62
N ARG A 790 35.05 17.05 -23.88
CA ARG A 790 35.02 17.41 -22.46
C ARG A 790 35.36 16.24 -21.52
N ILE A 791 35.02 15.01 -21.91
CA ILE A 791 35.31 13.80 -21.13
C ILE A 791 36.80 13.40 -21.24
N GLY A 792 37.44 13.65 -22.37
CA GLY A 792 38.89 13.31 -22.58
C GLY A 792 39.86 14.07 -21.67
N ASN A 793 39.47 15.24 -21.15
CA ASN A 793 40.34 16.08 -20.31
C ASN A 793 40.16 15.90 -18.80
N PHE A 794 39.18 15.07 -18.36
CA PHE A 794 38.96 14.79 -16.95
C PHE A 794 39.82 13.60 -16.42
N PHE A 795 40.35 12.78 -17.33
CA PHE A 795 41.22 11.63 -16.96
C PHE A 795 42.72 11.89 -17.14
N ARG A 796 43.15 13.16 -17.31
CA ARG A 796 44.55 13.55 -17.37
C ARG A 796 44.93 14.71 -16.43
N ARG A 797 44.33 14.71 -15.25
CA ARG A 797 44.87 15.44 -14.10
C ARG A 797 44.69 14.63 -12.83
#